data_f65609bbd79bbff22fcb0327c94a03ce
#
_entry.id   f65609bbd79bbff22fcb0327c94a03ce
#
_cell.length_a   1.000
_cell.length_b   1.000
_cell.length_c   1.000
_cell.angle_alpha   90.00
_cell.angle_beta   90.00
_cell.angle_gamma   90.00
#
_symmetry.space_group_name_H-M   'P 1'
#
loop_
_entity.id
_entity.type
_entity.pdbx_description
1 polymer ?
#
loop_
_entity_poly.entity_id
_entity_poly.type
_entity_poly.pdbx_seq_one_letter_code
_entity_poly.pdbx_strand_id
1 'polypeptide(L)'
;MVYNQFFSTLPVLLKASVWSIFLAATPISQLSAQQNPLDSIALRTVVIQSTRAGQDHPAPHSNFSAEKISQSYQAQDVPMLLSSVPSLVENSDAGAGVGYTGLRIRGSDPTRVNVTVNGIPFNDAESQGVFWVNMPDLAASAAEIQVQRGVGASSNGAGAFGATVNIDLSKVDPEPFGVVSNTFGSFGTRKHSAYLGTGLIGGRVAFTGRISTIQSDGYIDRASSDLNSFHLTGAYIDDKQSFQAHILSGHERTYQAWYGLPAQFLDSIRTYNPAGTERPGDPYRDEVDDYTQRHFLAHYKYKFKNNWSLQLNGHYTRGFGYYEQYKGGEEASDYGLASWGDTTVAETDLVRRRWLDNHFYGGTFALQWEPRSKWNSTFLLGAAASRYEGRHYGELIWTQNAPAVPKDFVYYDNNADKSDANAFLKWESRPFTELRTFVDLQVRRVGYDFLGFNNDLENVTQNASLTFFNPKAGFSWYVFKRCMVTGFAGIAQREPNRDDYTQSSPGSRPRPEQMLDLELGFHQQQANWTASANLYFMDYRDQLVLDGRLNDVGAYIRTNVPKSYRAGLELEAKATFGKVLQLNANATFSRNKVKKLTEYRDNWDDGSQQRIDYSNTDLAFSPNAMARLEATAMLLRKTNHDLSISLSGKYVGKQYLDNTSNENSVLPSYFFSDLRLNYDLKNVIGQNVGLVFSINNLFNNQYSANGWVYRYISTGYDPRPDDPYTRSEGGGVYHQAGFFPQAGRYLMGSVVVRF
;
A
#
# COMPACT_ATOMS: atom_id res chain seq x y z
N MET A 1 1.42 -27.72 -22.36
CA MET A 1 2.32 -27.24 -23.43
C MET A 1 1.61 -26.47 -24.56
N VAL A 2 0.32 -26.16 -24.49
CA VAL A 2 -0.44 -25.46 -25.55
C VAL A 2 -0.95 -24.07 -25.09
N TYR A 3 -0.78 -23.71 -23.82
CA TYR A 3 -1.29 -22.44 -23.25
C TYR A 3 -0.29 -21.26 -23.28
N ASN A 4 0.98 -21.49 -23.56
CA ASN A 4 2.01 -20.43 -23.55
C ASN A 4 2.20 -19.68 -24.88
N GLN A 5 1.58 -20.11 -25.98
CA GLN A 5 1.76 -19.43 -27.27
C GLN A 5 0.79 -18.26 -27.55
N PHE A 6 -0.30 -18.14 -26.78
CA PHE A 6 -1.28 -17.08 -27.04
C PHE A 6 -0.90 -15.71 -26.44
N PHE A 7 0.01 -15.66 -25.49
CA PHE A 7 0.37 -14.43 -24.78
C PHE A 7 1.73 -13.81 -25.18
N SER A 8 2.59 -14.55 -25.89
CA SER A 8 3.89 -14.01 -26.34
C SER A 8 3.76 -13.02 -27.52
N THR A 9 2.61 -12.96 -28.18
CA THR A 9 2.37 -12.07 -29.33
C THR A 9 1.62 -10.78 -28.99
N LEU A 10 1.07 -10.66 -27.78
CA LEU A 10 0.32 -9.46 -27.38
C LEU A 10 1.16 -8.15 -27.30
N PRO A 11 2.43 -8.16 -26.85
CA PRO A 11 3.22 -6.93 -26.77
C PRO A 11 3.53 -6.29 -28.13
N VAL A 12 3.61 -7.10 -29.18
CA VAL A 12 3.92 -6.60 -30.54
C VAL A 12 2.71 -5.97 -31.22
N LEU A 13 1.50 -6.48 -30.98
CA LEU A 13 0.26 -5.94 -31.51
C LEU A 13 -0.17 -4.63 -30.81
N LEU A 14 0.14 -4.45 -29.53
CA LEU A 14 -0.12 -3.19 -28.83
C LEU A 14 0.78 -2.04 -29.31
N LYS A 15 2.02 -2.32 -29.75
CA LYS A 15 2.92 -1.28 -30.27
C LYS A 15 2.50 -0.72 -31.63
N ALA A 16 1.74 -1.47 -32.43
CA ALA A 16 1.30 -1.06 -33.77
C ALA A 16 -0.09 -0.45 -33.81
N SER A 17 -0.98 -0.71 -32.84
CA SER A 17 -2.40 -0.37 -32.91
C SER A 17 -2.79 0.97 -32.27
N VAL A 18 -1.92 1.61 -31.48
CA VAL A 18 -2.21 2.91 -30.85
C VAL A 18 -2.24 4.07 -31.89
N TRP A 19 -1.59 3.93 -33.02
CA TRP A 19 -1.58 4.95 -34.09
C TRP A 19 -2.71 4.79 -35.09
N SER A 20 -3.41 3.64 -35.12
CA SER A 20 -4.47 3.35 -36.13
C SER A 20 -5.90 3.68 -35.68
N ILE A 21 -6.11 3.95 -34.38
CA ILE A 21 -7.46 4.25 -33.84
C ILE A 21 -7.88 5.71 -34.08
N PHE A 22 -6.99 6.57 -34.56
CA PHE A 22 -7.30 7.98 -34.81
C PHE A 22 -8.07 8.24 -36.11
N LEU A 23 -8.35 7.23 -36.94
CA LEU A 23 -8.90 7.46 -38.33
C LEU A 23 -10.26 6.82 -38.63
N ALA A 24 -10.97 6.27 -37.65
CA ALA A 24 -12.28 5.67 -37.90
C ALA A 24 -13.37 6.14 -36.91
N ALA A 25 -13.52 7.45 -36.72
CA ALA A 25 -14.72 8.01 -36.10
C ALA A 25 -15.76 8.35 -37.19
N THR A 26 -16.52 7.37 -37.61
CA THR A 26 -17.79 7.65 -38.36
C THR A 26 -18.83 8.15 -37.36
N PRO A 27 -19.63 9.18 -37.71
CA PRO A 27 -20.64 9.71 -36.81
C PRO A 27 -21.75 8.67 -36.61
N ILE A 28 -21.90 8.20 -35.34
CA ILE A 28 -23.07 7.44 -34.92
C ILE A 28 -24.24 8.43 -34.91
N SER A 29 -25.21 8.21 -35.76
CA SER A 29 -26.44 8.97 -35.88
C SER A 29 -27.16 9.09 -34.54
N GLN A 30 -27.55 10.34 -34.20
CA GLN A 30 -28.36 10.68 -33.04
C GLN A 30 -29.68 9.89 -33.02
N LEU A 31 -29.79 8.93 -32.13
CA LEU A 31 -31.07 8.43 -31.64
C LEU A 31 -31.50 9.37 -30.50
N SER A 32 -32.49 10.23 -30.80
CA SER A 32 -33.13 11.09 -29.82
C SER A 32 -33.86 10.21 -28.80
N ALA A 33 -33.23 10.00 -27.63
CA ALA A 33 -33.91 9.44 -26.47
C ALA A 33 -34.71 10.56 -25.80
N GLN A 34 -36.01 10.36 -25.65
CA GLN A 34 -36.88 11.20 -24.83
C GLN A 34 -36.32 11.29 -23.41
N GLN A 35 -36.00 12.51 -22.99
CA GLN A 35 -35.65 12.82 -21.60
C GLN A 35 -36.86 12.61 -20.70
N ASN A 36 -36.91 11.50 -20.01
CA ASN A 36 -37.58 11.43 -18.70
C ASN A 36 -36.55 11.93 -17.67
N PRO A 37 -36.89 12.89 -16.80
CA PRO A 37 -36.07 13.25 -15.69
C PRO A 37 -36.18 12.10 -14.65
N LEU A 38 -35.42 11.06 -14.86
CA LEU A 38 -35.09 10.16 -13.75
C LEU A 38 -34.20 10.98 -12.82
N ASP A 39 -34.75 11.41 -11.67
CA ASP A 39 -34.00 11.80 -10.54
C ASP A 39 -32.78 10.88 -10.47
N SER A 40 -31.61 11.42 -10.43
CA SER A 40 -30.35 10.70 -10.25
C SER A 40 -30.39 10.01 -8.89
N ILE A 41 -31.08 8.90 -8.81
CA ILE A 41 -30.91 7.93 -7.75
C ILE A 41 -29.50 7.45 -7.97
N ALA A 42 -28.55 8.08 -7.27
CA ALA A 42 -27.23 7.52 -7.08
C ALA A 42 -27.48 6.13 -6.47
N LEU A 43 -27.49 5.11 -7.32
CA LEU A 43 -27.45 3.71 -6.91
C LEU A 43 -26.09 3.50 -6.24
N ARG A 44 -25.96 4.02 -5.01
CA ARG A 44 -24.84 3.72 -4.14
C ARG A 44 -24.92 2.24 -3.89
N THR A 45 -24.07 1.52 -4.54
CA THR A 45 -23.90 0.08 -4.30
C THR A 45 -23.59 -0.09 -2.84
N VAL A 46 -24.51 -0.68 -2.07
CA VAL A 46 -24.49 -0.75 -0.60
C VAL A 46 -23.33 -1.62 -0.08
N VAL A 47 -22.61 -2.32 -0.97
CA VAL A 47 -21.44 -3.13 -0.66
C VAL A 47 -20.41 -2.37 0.17
N ILE A 48 -20.23 -1.10 -0.09
CA ILE A 48 -19.16 -0.28 0.48
C ILE A 48 -19.60 0.44 1.75
N GLN A 49 -20.90 0.57 2.00
CA GLN A 49 -21.37 1.28 3.19
C GLN A 49 -21.03 0.56 4.51
N SER A 50 -20.85 -0.76 4.50
CA SER A 50 -20.48 -1.49 5.71
C SER A 50 -19.01 -1.33 6.10
N THR A 51 -18.11 -1.08 5.12
CA THR A 51 -16.66 -0.93 5.34
C THR A 51 -16.23 0.53 5.41
N ARG A 52 -17.08 1.47 4.98
CA ARG A 52 -16.74 2.90 4.92
C ARG A 52 -17.27 3.65 6.14
N ALA A 53 -16.43 4.53 6.67
CA ALA A 53 -16.84 5.51 7.65
C ALA A 53 -17.70 6.59 6.97
N GLY A 54 -18.95 6.75 7.42
CA GLY A 54 -19.79 7.88 7.03
C GLY A 54 -19.33 9.17 7.71
N GLN A 55 -19.88 10.32 7.34
CA GLN A 55 -19.49 11.63 7.90
C GLN A 55 -19.63 11.70 9.43
N ASP A 56 -20.58 10.97 9.99
CA ASP A 56 -20.84 10.92 11.43
C ASP A 56 -20.19 9.69 12.11
N HIS A 57 -19.24 9.03 11.46
CA HIS A 57 -18.53 7.89 12.06
C HIS A 57 -17.46 8.40 13.03
N PRO A 58 -17.30 7.80 14.24
CA PRO A 58 -16.34 8.30 15.22
C PRO A 58 -14.88 8.09 14.85
N ALA A 59 -14.55 7.12 13.99
CA ALA A 59 -13.17 6.92 13.55
C ALA A 59 -12.72 8.04 12.60
N PRO A 60 -11.55 8.66 12.82
CA PRO A 60 -11.01 9.69 11.94
C PRO A 60 -10.70 9.12 10.56
N HIS A 61 -11.16 9.80 9.52
CA HIS A 61 -10.97 9.34 8.14
C HIS A 61 -10.78 10.48 7.15
N SER A 62 -10.17 10.17 6.01
CA SER A 62 -9.95 11.09 4.89
C SER A 62 -10.45 10.46 3.60
N ASN A 63 -11.21 11.22 2.79
CA ASN A 63 -11.82 10.74 1.54
C ASN A 63 -11.19 11.42 0.32
N PHE A 64 -10.94 10.61 -0.72
CA PHE A 64 -10.45 11.03 -2.02
C PHE A 64 -11.49 10.59 -3.06
N SER A 65 -12.33 11.52 -3.51
CA SER A 65 -13.30 11.26 -4.58
C SER A 65 -12.61 11.06 -5.94
N ALA A 66 -13.29 10.44 -6.90
CA ALA A 66 -12.80 10.29 -8.27
C ALA A 66 -12.36 11.62 -8.90
N GLU A 67 -13.06 12.72 -8.60
CA GLU A 67 -12.68 14.05 -9.05
C GLU A 67 -11.34 14.50 -8.46
N LYS A 68 -11.15 14.38 -7.14
CA LYS A 68 -9.89 14.73 -6.48
C LYS A 68 -8.75 13.83 -6.98
N ILE A 69 -8.99 12.54 -7.19
CA ILE A 69 -8.04 11.60 -7.77
C ILE A 69 -7.64 12.07 -9.17
N SER A 70 -8.60 12.36 -10.05
CA SER A 70 -8.32 12.76 -11.43
C SER A 70 -7.54 14.06 -11.57
N GLN A 71 -7.64 14.97 -10.58
CA GLN A 71 -6.89 16.23 -10.53
C GLN A 71 -5.45 16.07 -10.06
N SER A 72 -5.12 14.98 -9.36
CA SER A 72 -3.81 14.77 -8.74
C SER A 72 -3.05 13.56 -9.25
N TYR A 73 -3.75 12.60 -9.84
CA TYR A 73 -3.17 11.35 -10.31
C TYR A 73 -2.58 11.50 -11.72
N GLN A 74 -1.32 11.13 -11.89
CA GLN A 74 -0.62 11.10 -13.16
C GLN A 74 -0.09 9.69 -13.48
N ALA A 75 0.97 9.24 -12.83
CA ALA A 75 1.53 7.89 -12.96
C ALA A 75 1.99 7.30 -11.63
N GLN A 76 1.97 8.10 -10.56
CA GLN A 76 2.43 7.69 -9.24
C GLN A 76 1.51 6.64 -8.61
N ASP A 77 2.09 5.79 -7.75
CA ASP A 77 1.34 4.79 -7.01
C ASP A 77 0.43 5.39 -5.93
N VAL A 78 -0.50 4.57 -5.43
CA VAL A 78 -1.50 4.98 -4.42
C VAL A 78 -0.88 5.61 -3.17
N PRO A 79 0.23 5.10 -2.57
CA PRO A 79 0.87 5.75 -1.42
C PRO A 79 1.20 7.23 -1.64
N MET A 80 1.74 7.58 -2.81
CA MET A 80 2.11 8.95 -3.16
C MET A 80 0.88 9.84 -3.33
N LEU A 81 -0.21 9.30 -3.86
CA LEU A 81 -1.50 10.01 -4.00
C LEU A 81 -2.10 10.39 -2.63
N LEU A 82 -1.85 9.56 -1.60
CA LEU A 82 -2.39 9.74 -0.26
C LEU A 82 -1.55 10.67 0.62
N SER A 83 -0.54 11.33 0.10
CA SER A 83 0.39 12.24 0.82
C SER A 83 -0.30 13.33 1.67
N SER A 84 -1.55 13.70 1.35
CA SER A 84 -2.31 14.70 2.09
C SER A 84 -3.05 14.16 3.33
N VAL A 85 -2.98 12.86 3.61
CA VAL A 85 -3.57 12.27 4.83
C VAL A 85 -2.75 12.68 6.04
N PRO A 86 -3.37 13.10 7.16
CA PRO A 86 -2.66 13.34 8.42
C PRO A 86 -1.89 12.12 8.89
N SER A 87 -0.74 12.33 9.51
CA SER A 87 0.12 11.28 10.06
C SER A 87 0.64 10.25 9.04
N LEU A 88 0.55 10.51 7.75
CA LEU A 88 1.02 9.62 6.69
C LEU A 88 2.41 10.05 6.21
N VAL A 89 3.33 9.09 6.14
CA VAL A 89 4.65 9.20 5.48
C VAL A 89 4.67 8.22 4.31
N GLU A 90 4.98 8.72 3.14
CA GLU A 90 5.16 7.94 1.91
C GLU A 90 6.64 7.80 1.55
N ASN A 91 7.00 6.73 0.86
CA ASN A 91 8.33 6.51 0.29
C ASN A 91 8.26 5.81 -1.06
N SER A 92 9.34 5.96 -1.85
CA SER A 92 9.57 5.26 -3.11
C SER A 92 11.01 4.78 -3.16
N ASP A 93 11.22 3.50 -3.48
CA ASP A 93 12.57 2.94 -3.55
C ASP A 93 13.31 3.43 -4.80
N ALA A 94 12.61 3.55 -5.93
CA ALA A 94 13.13 4.20 -7.14
C ALA A 94 13.17 5.73 -7.04
N GLY A 95 12.68 6.34 -5.95
CA GLY A 95 12.78 7.76 -5.62
C GLY A 95 11.82 8.71 -6.34
N ALA A 96 11.02 8.25 -7.32
CA ALA A 96 10.14 9.10 -8.14
C ALA A 96 8.65 8.69 -8.11
N GLY A 97 8.26 7.79 -7.22
CA GLY A 97 6.87 7.41 -6.96
C GLY A 97 6.25 6.41 -7.95
N VAL A 98 7.07 5.77 -8.78
CA VAL A 98 6.71 4.63 -9.66
C VAL A 98 7.57 3.44 -9.27
N GLY A 99 7.00 2.24 -9.28
CA GLY A 99 7.67 1.02 -8.85
C GLY A 99 7.37 0.67 -7.39
N TYR A 100 8.37 0.26 -6.61
CA TYR A 100 8.17 -0.04 -5.20
C TYR A 100 7.93 1.22 -4.38
N THR A 101 6.73 1.30 -3.80
CA THR A 101 6.30 2.41 -2.96
C THR A 101 5.66 1.91 -1.67
N GLY A 102 5.77 2.69 -0.61
CA GLY A 102 5.24 2.35 0.70
C GLY A 102 4.58 3.53 1.40
N LEU A 103 3.81 3.24 2.43
CA LEU A 103 3.23 4.24 3.32
C LEU A 103 3.24 3.77 4.78
N ARG A 104 3.36 4.73 5.69
CA ARG A 104 3.18 4.54 7.14
C ARG A 104 2.16 5.54 7.65
N ILE A 105 1.27 5.11 8.54
CA ILE A 105 0.24 5.98 9.15
C ILE A 105 0.39 5.94 10.66
N ARG A 106 0.56 7.09 11.30
CA ARG A 106 0.87 7.20 12.74
C ARG A 106 2.12 6.38 13.12
N GLY A 107 3.07 6.20 12.21
CA GLY A 107 4.24 5.33 12.36
C GLY A 107 3.95 3.83 12.32
N SER A 108 2.71 3.40 12.07
CA SER A 108 2.40 2.00 11.76
C SER A 108 2.92 1.66 10.37
N ASP A 109 3.70 0.60 10.27
CA ASP A 109 4.32 0.15 9.02
C ASP A 109 3.29 -0.44 8.04
N PRO A 110 3.66 -0.66 6.76
CA PRO A 110 2.75 -1.16 5.73
C PRO A 110 2.06 -2.47 6.10
N THR A 111 2.72 -3.33 6.91
CA THR A 111 2.15 -4.61 7.33
C THR A 111 0.99 -4.43 8.33
N ARG A 112 0.86 -3.27 8.96
CA ARG A 112 -0.21 -2.89 9.91
C ARG A 112 -1.27 -2.01 9.29
N VAL A 113 -1.15 -1.71 8.00
CA VAL A 113 -2.15 -0.96 7.22
C VAL A 113 -2.96 -1.95 6.40
N ASN A 114 -4.23 -2.10 6.78
CA ASN A 114 -5.17 -2.92 6.04
C ASN A 114 -5.59 -2.22 4.74
N VAL A 115 -5.65 -2.95 3.64
CA VAL A 115 -6.15 -2.45 2.36
C VAL A 115 -7.31 -3.33 1.91
N THR A 116 -8.40 -2.70 1.50
CA THR A 116 -9.54 -3.41 0.92
C THR A 116 -9.91 -2.84 -0.45
N VAL A 117 -10.32 -3.70 -1.36
CA VAL A 117 -10.94 -3.33 -2.62
C VAL A 117 -12.38 -3.82 -2.59
N ASN A 118 -13.35 -2.91 -2.66
CA ASN A 118 -14.77 -3.20 -2.54
C ASN A 118 -15.13 -4.05 -1.30
N GLY A 119 -14.39 -3.87 -0.19
CA GLY A 119 -14.59 -4.61 1.07
C GLY A 119 -13.96 -6.00 1.11
N ILE A 120 -13.20 -6.40 0.09
CA ILE A 120 -12.40 -7.63 0.07
C ILE A 120 -10.98 -7.29 0.54
N PRO A 121 -10.39 -8.04 1.51
CA PRO A 121 -9.00 -7.84 1.92
C PRO A 121 -8.02 -8.04 0.76
N PHE A 122 -7.03 -7.16 0.68
CA PHE A 122 -6.07 -7.10 -0.42
C PHE A 122 -4.62 -7.29 0.01
N ASN A 123 -4.36 -7.24 1.32
CA ASN A 123 -3.04 -7.54 1.86
C ASN A 123 -2.64 -8.97 1.54
N ASP A 124 -1.40 -9.15 1.14
CA ASP A 124 -0.80 -10.48 1.01
C ASP A 124 -0.89 -11.23 2.34
N ALA A 125 -1.22 -12.52 2.29
CA ALA A 125 -1.51 -13.30 3.49
C ALA A 125 -0.26 -13.61 4.32
N GLU A 126 0.92 -13.69 3.70
CA GLU A 126 2.18 -14.03 4.35
C GLU A 126 2.92 -12.78 4.84
N SER A 127 3.23 -11.83 3.95
CA SER A 127 3.93 -10.58 4.30
C SER A 127 3.04 -9.61 5.06
N GLN A 128 1.71 -9.72 4.89
CA GLN A 128 0.67 -8.84 5.44
C GLN A 128 0.73 -7.40 4.91
N GLY A 129 1.58 -7.14 3.91
CA GLY A 129 1.70 -5.88 3.20
C GLY A 129 0.86 -5.84 1.91
N VAL A 130 0.92 -4.72 1.22
CA VAL A 130 0.42 -4.58 -0.16
C VAL A 130 1.57 -4.07 -1.02
N PHE A 131 1.89 -4.82 -2.05
CA PHE A 131 2.83 -4.41 -3.09
C PHE A 131 2.05 -3.65 -4.16
N TRP A 132 2.09 -2.32 -4.10
CA TRP A 132 1.30 -1.45 -4.99
C TRP A 132 1.72 -1.58 -6.44
N VAL A 133 2.97 -1.93 -6.68
CA VAL A 133 3.57 -2.20 -8.00
C VAL A 133 2.85 -3.32 -8.73
N ASN A 134 2.27 -4.30 -8.01
CA ASN A 134 1.50 -5.43 -8.58
C ASN A 134 0.12 -5.03 -9.10
N MET A 135 -0.31 -3.77 -8.85
CA MET A 135 -1.60 -3.23 -9.28
C MET A 135 -1.44 -1.86 -9.94
N PRO A 136 -0.70 -1.79 -11.04
CA PRO A 136 -0.45 -0.51 -11.70
C PRO A 136 -1.74 0.17 -12.12
N ASP A 137 -1.78 1.50 -11.99
CA ASP A 137 -2.90 2.34 -12.41
C ASP A 137 -4.24 2.05 -11.69
N LEU A 138 -4.22 1.39 -10.52
CA LEU A 138 -5.44 1.06 -9.76
C LEU A 138 -6.26 2.31 -9.43
N ALA A 139 -5.59 3.41 -9.08
CA ALA A 139 -6.23 4.68 -8.74
C ALA A 139 -7.08 5.26 -9.88
N ALA A 140 -6.72 5.00 -11.13
CA ALA A 140 -7.50 5.46 -12.30
C ALA A 140 -8.89 4.82 -12.40
N SER A 141 -9.10 3.64 -11.78
CA SER A 141 -10.39 2.95 -11.72
C SER A 141 -11.17 3.27 -10.45
N ALA A 142 -10.57 3.96 -9.48
CA ALA A 142 -11.20 4.19 -8.19
C ALA A 142 -12.27 5.28 -8.26
N ALA A 143 -13.47 4.96 -7.80
CA ALA A 143 -14.53 5.92 -7.56
C ALA A 143 -14.25 6.77 -6.31
N GLU A 144 -13.61 6.15 -5.31
CA GLU A 144 -13.19 6.80 -4.08
C GLU A 144 -12.12 5.96 -3.38
N ILE A 145 -11.19 6.64 -2.70
CA ILE A 145 -10.26 6.02 -1.75
C ILE A 145 -10.52 6.66 -0.39
N GLN A 146 -10.79 5.85 0.62
CA GLN A 146 -10.96 6.31 2.00
C GLN A 146 -9.84 5.74 2.87
N VAL A 147 -9.18 6.61 3.64
CA VAL A 147 -8.19 6.22 4.65
C VAL A 147 -8.78 6.42 6.03
N GLN A 148 -8.95 5.34 6.78
CA GLN A 148 -9.35 5.36 8.20
C GLN A 148 -8.10 5.16 9.06
N ARG A 149 -7.91 6.03 10.06
CA ARG A 149 -6.77 5.95 10.98
C ARG A 149 -7.18 5.23 12.26
N GLY A 150 -6.26 4.51 12.90
CA GLY A 150 -6.52 3.69 14.09
C GLY A 150 -7.17 2.34 13.76
N VAL A 151 -7.73 1.69 14.78
CA VAL A 151 -8.44 0.41 14.65
C VAL A 151 -9.75 0.63 13.88
N GLY A 152 -9.82 0.09 12.69
CA GLY A 152 -11.02 0.16 11.86
C GLY A 152 -12.18 -0.70 12.39
N ALA A 153 -13.36 -0.57 11.77
CA ALA A 153 -14.50 -1.45 12.03
C ALA A 153 -14.18 -2.90 11.63
N SER A 154 -14.84 -3.89 12.28
CA SER A 154 -14.66 -5.32 11.96
C SER A 154 -15.07 -5.66 10.53
N SER A 155 -15.96 -4.87 9.94
CA SER A 155 -16.33 -4.97 8.52
C SER A 155 -15.19 -4.65 7.54
N ASN A 156 -14.13 -3.97 7.97
CA ASN A 156 -12.92 -3.76 7.16
C ASN A 156 -12.06 -5.04 7.01
N GLY A 157 -12.45 -6.12 7.67
CA GLY A 157 -11.74 -7.39 7.61
C GLY A 157 -10.74 -7.60 8.75
N ALA A 158 -10.07 -8.73 8.68
CA ALA A 158 -9.18 -9.23 9.73
C ALA A 158 -7.91 -8.38 9.91
N GLY A 159 -7.44 -7.71 8.86
CA GLY A 159 -6.23 -6.89 8.88
C GLY A 159 -6.39 -5.49 9.49
N ALA A 160 -7.60 -5.06 9.89
CA ALA A 160 -7.84 -3.74 10.47
C ALA A 160 -7.15 -3.59 11.83
N PHE A 161 -5.97 -2.97 11.85
CA PHE A 161 -5.12 -2.82 13.03
C PHE A 161 -4.65 -1.37 13.23
N GLY A 162 -3.67 -0.89 12.47
CA GLY A 162 -3.12 0.46 12.63
C GLY A 162 -3.82 1.53 11.79
N ALA A 163 -4.28 1.16 10.61
CA ALA A 163 -5.08 1.98 9.69
C ALA A 163 -5.75 1.09 8.65
N THR A 164 -6.72 1.64 7.90
CA THR A 164 -7.35 0.97 6.76
C THR A 164 -7.45 1.90 5.56
N VAL A 165 -7.05 1.41 4.38
CA VAL A 165 -7.25 2.05 3.07
C VAL A 165 -8.34 1.29 2.32
N ASN A 166 -9.50 1.89 2.14
CA ASN A 166 -10.62 1.31 1.40
C ASN A 166 -10.70 1.90 0.00
N ILE A 167 -10.53 1.08 -1.03
CA ILE A 167 -10.60 1.45 -2.44
C ILE A 167 -11.94 1.00 -3.01
N ASP A 168 -12.67 1.94 -3.56
CA ASP A 168 -13.97 1.70 -4.20
C ASP A 168 -13.83 1.65 -5.71
N LEU A 169 -14.08 0.50 -6.32
CA LEU A 169 -14.14 0.28 -7.77
C LEU A 169 -15.57 0.03 -8.28
N SER A 170 -16.58 0.22 -7.43
CA SER A 170 -17.94 -0.24 -7.69
C SER A 170 -18.82 0.74 -8.48
N LYS A 171 -18.27 1.89 -8.90
CA LYS A 171 -19.02 2.90 -9.64
C LYS A 171 -19.52 2.32 -10.97
N VAL A 172 -20.79 2.52 -11.24
CA VAL A 172 -21.43 2.25 -12.54
C VAL A 172 -21.90 3.56 -13.10
N ASP A 173 -21.37 3.95 -14.25
CA ASP A 173 -21.81 5.15 -14.97
C ASP A 173 -23.04 4.82 -15.79
N PRO A 174 -24.11 5.67 -15.73
CA PRO A 174 -25.34 5.41 -16.49
C PRO A 174 -25.16 5.62 -18.00
N GLU A 175 -24.27 6.53 -18.39
CA GLU A 175 -24.00 6.89 -19.77
C GLU A 175 -22.74 6.20 -20.31
N PRO A 176 -22.66 5.88 -21.60
CA PRO A 176 -21.42 5.42 -22.23
C PRO A 176 -20.32 6.47 -22.08
N PHE A 177 -19.10 6.03 -21.89
CA PHE A 177 -17.96 6.93 -21.77
C PHE A 177 -16.68 6.31 -22.32
N GLY A 178 -15.74 7.19 -22.65
CA GLY A 178 -14.37 6.83 -22.96
C GLY A 178 -13.41 7.83 -22.32
N VAL A 179 -12.30 7.35 -21.79
CA VAL A 179 -11.21 8.17 -21.25
C VAL A 179 -9.88 7.64 -21.79
N VAL A 180 -9.14 8.51 -22.45
CA VAL A 180 -7.73 8.23 -22.85
C VAL A 180 -6.83 9.17 -22.10
N SER A 181 -5.84 8.63 -21.40
CA SER A 181 -4.89 9.38 -20.60
C SER A 181 -3.47 9.06 -21.02
N ASN A 182 -2.69 10.11 -21.29
CA ASN A 182 -1.28 10.01 -21.58
C ASN A 182 -0.51 10.92 -20.64
N THR A 183 0.54 10.39 -20.00
CA THR A 183 1.43 11.13 -19.11
C THR A 183 2.86 10.96 -19.55
N PHE A 184 3.65 12.03 -19.46
CA PHE A 184 5.09 12.06 -19.70
C PHE A 184 5.76 12.85 -18.57
N GLY A 185 6.97 12.44 -18.19
CA GLY A 185 7.67 13.08 -17.10
C GLY A 185 9.18 12.84 -17.10
N SER A 186 9.84 13.38 -16.11
CA SER A 186 11.26 13.14 -15.84
C SER A 186 11.52 11.64 -15.64
N PHE A 187 12.76 11.23 -15.72
CA PHE A 187 13.22 9.84 -15.59
C PHE A 187 12.54 8.89 -16.58
N GLY A 188 12.38 9.32 -17.84
CA GLY A 188 11.74 8.51 -18.86
C GLY A 188 10.29 8.09 -18.53
N THR A 189 9.68 8.69 -17.49
CA THR A 189 8.34 8.29 -17.03
C THR A 189 7.31 8.54 -18.12
N ARG A 190 6.56 7.49 -18.46
CA ARG A 190 5.46 7.52 -19.44
C ARG A 190 4.34 6.59 -19.01
N LYS A 191 3.11 7.04 -19.17
CA LYS A 191 1.90 6.26 -18.94
C LYS A 191 0.96 6.42 -20.11
N HIS A 192 0.36 5.31 -20.53
CA HIS A 192 -0.72 5.29 -21.54
C HIS A 192 -1.85 4.43 -20.97
N SER A 193 -3.07 5.00 -20.94
CA SER A 193 -4.24 4.31 -20.40
C SER A 193 -5.47 4.61 -21.21
N ALA A 194 -6.30 3.59 -21.46
CA ALA A 194 -7.61 3.71 -22.04
C ALA A 194 -8.65 3.05 -21.14
N TYR A 195 -9.74 3.77 -20.83
CA TYR A 195 -10.84 3.32 -20.00
C TYR A 195 -12.16 3.58 -20.69
N LEU A 196 -12.92 2.52 -20.94
CA LEU A 196 -14.17 2.55 -21.70
C LEU A 196 -15.31 1.96 -20.89
N GLY A 197 -16.50 2.48 -21.05
CA GLY A 197 -17.71 1.95 -20.44
C GLY A 197 -18.93 2.05 -21.36
N THR A 198 -19.79 1.04 -21.29
CA THR A 198 -21.01 0.94 -22.10
C THR A 198 -22.15 1.82 -21.60
N GLY A 199 -22.05 2.36 -20.38
CA GLY A 199 -23.22 2.83 -19.67
C GLY A 199 -24.18 1.68 -19.33
N LEU A 200 -25.38 2.01 -18.86
CA LEU A 200 -26.41 1.02 -18.50
C LEU A 200 -27.21 0.58 -19.72
N ILE A 201 -26.87 -0.57 -20.27
CA ILE A 201 -27.64 -1.22 -21.37
C ILE A 201 -28.98 -1.70 -20.80
N GLY A 202 -30.08 -1.24 -21.40
CA GLY A 202 -31.43 -1.54 -20.92
C GLY A 202 -31.71 -1.07 -19.49
N GLY A 203 -30.92 -0.09 -18.98
CA GLY A 203 -31.04 0.45 -17.64
C GLY A 203 -30.55 -0.51 -16.51
N ARG A 204 -29.91 -1.63 -16.84
CA ARG A 204 -29.57 -2.68 -15.86
C ARG A 204 -28.17 -3.27 -15.96
N VAL A 205 -27.61 -3.37 -17.14
CA VAL A 205 -26.32 -4.06 -17.35
C VAL A 205 -25.27 -3.06 -17.81
N ALA A 206 -24.10 -3.09 -17.23
CA ALA A 206 -22.98 -2.28 -17.66
C ALA A 206 -21.69 -3.10 -17.72
N PHE A 207 -20.83 -2.73 -18.66
CA PHE A 207 -19.46 -3.25 -18.76
C PHE A 207 -18.48 -2.10 -18.79
N THR A 208 -17.34 -2.27 -18.12
CA THR A 208 -16.22 -1.35 -18.25
C THR A 208 -14.93 -2.11 -18.47
N GLY A 209 -13.99 -1.49 -19.17
CA GLY A 209 -12.68 -2.06 -19.40
C GLY A 209 -11.60 -0.98 -19.40
N ARG A 210 -10.54 -1.18 -18.66
CA ARG A 210 -9.33 -0.35 -18.65
C ARG A 210 -8.13 -1.19 -19.00
N ILE A 211 -7.24 -0.63 -19.82
CA ILE A 211 -5.89 -1.13 -20.05
C ILE A 211 -4.90 0.00 -19.77
N SER A 212 -3.73 -0.32 -19.25
CA SER A 212 -2.72 0.67 -18.91
C SER A 212 -1.32 0.09 -18.99
N THR A 213 -0.36 0.93 -19.40
CA THR A 213 1.07 0.69 -19.29
C THR A 213 1.74 1.89 -18.63
N ILE A 214 2.67 1.64 -17.71
CA ILE A 214 3.47 2.66 -17.04
C ILE A 214 4.92 2.22 -17.13
N GLN A 215 5.81 3.12 -17.55
CA GLN A 215 7.24 2.88 -17.60
C GLN A 215 7.98 4.06 -16.97
N SER A 216 9.07 3.77 -16.27
CA SER A 216 9.96 4.78 -15.68
C SER A 216 11.36 4.21 -15.54
N ASP A 217 12.38 5.03 -15.71
CA ASP A 217 13.78 4.65 -15.44
C ASP A 217 14.14 4.79 -13.95
N GLY A 218 13.26 5.47 -13.15
CA GLY A 218 13.52 5.81 -11.76
C GLY A 218 14.52 6.96 -11.59
N TYR A 219 14.57 7.52 -10.39
CA TYR A 219 15.60 8.50 -10.00
C TYR A 219 16.91 7.79 -9.60
N ILE A 220 16.81 6.63 -8.98
CA ILE A 220 17.94 5.78 -8.60
C ILE A 220 18.45 5.05 -9.84
N ASP A 221 19.77 4.92 -9.98
CA ASP A 221 20.41 4.29 -11.14
C ASP A 221 19.84 2.88 -11.37
N ARG A 222 19.47 2.57 -12.61
CA ARG A 222 18.89 1.29 -13.04
C ARG A 222 17.55 0.92 -12.38
N ALA A 223 16.94 1.73 -11.50
CA ALA A 223 15.67 1.42 -10.85
C ALA A 223 14.47 1.56 -11.79
N SER A 224 14.55 0.91 -12.95
CA SER A 224 13.53 0.94 -13.98
C SER A 224 12.32 0.09 -13.61
N SER A 225 11.15 0.52 -14.07
CA SER A 225 9.88 -0.21 -13.92
C SER A 225 9.17 -0.27 -15.27
N ASP A 226 8.68 -1.47 -15.65
CA ASP A 226 7.76 -1.71 -16.77
C ASP A 226 6.52 -2.41 -16.22
N LEU A 227 5.42 -1.66 -16.15
CA LEU A 227 4.21 -2.06 -15.46
C LEU A 227 3.04 -2.09 -16.43
N ASN A 228 2.32 -3.22 -16.46
CA ASN A 228 1.18 -3.42 -17.35
C ASN A 228 -0.04 -3.86 -16.54
N SER A 229 -1.21 -3.32 -16.84
CA SER A 229 -2.44 -3.72 -16.15
C SER A 229 -3.68 -3.68 -17.03
N PHE A 230 -4.66 -4.50 -16.65
CA PHE A 230 -6.03 -4.32 -17.11
C PHE A 230 -7.03 -4.50 -15.96
N HIS A 231 -8.20 -3.87 -16.12
CA HIS A 231 -9.33 -4.02 -15.21
C HIS A 231 -10.60 -4.13 -16.04
N LEU A 232 -11.32 -5.23 -15.89
CA LEU A 232 -12.62 -5.48 -16.53
C LEU A 232 -13.69 -5.56 -15.46
N THR A 233 -14.84 -4.95 -15.69
CA THR A 233 -16.00 -5.03 -14.79
C THR A 233 -17.25 -5.37 -15.59
N GLY A 234 -18.05 -6.29 -15.06
CA GLY A 234 -19.43 -6.53 -15.46
C GLY A 234 -20.36 -6.24 -14.30
N ALA A 235 -21.43 -5.50 -14.52
CA ALA A 235 -22.42 -5.17 -13.50
C ALA A 235 -23.85 -5.44 -13.97
N TYR A 236 -24.67 -5.98 -13.07
CA TYR A 236 -26.12 -6.04 -13.20
C TYR A 236 -26.76 -5.37 -12.00
N ILE A 237 -27.72 -4.47 -12.23
CA ILE A 237 -28.35 -3.69 -11.17
C ILE A 237 -29.86 -3.62 -11.45
N ASP A 238 -30.66 -3.93 -10.42
CA ASP A 238 -32.09 -3.62 -10.39
C ASP A 238 -32.51 -3.08 -9.01
N ASP A 239 -33.80 -2.85 -8.80
CA ASP A 239 -34.32 -2.26 -7.55
C ASP A 239 -34.08 -3.09 -6.28
N LYS A 240 -33.85 -4.41 -6.41
CA LYS A 240 -33.71 -5.35 -5.31
C LYS A 240 -32.33 -5.93 -5.18
N GLN A 241 -31.59 -6.05 -6.26
CA GLN A 241 -30.33 -6.75 -6.27
C GLN A 241 -29.29 -6.06 -7.15
N SER A 242 -28.05 -6.29 -6.82
CA SER A 242 -26.92 -5.95 -7.68
C SER A 242 -25.89 -7.07 -7.68
N PHE A 243 -25.33 -7.31 -8.85
CA PHE A 243 -24.20 -8.21 -9.02
C PHE A 243 -23.09 -7.45 -9.74
N GLN A 244 -21.86 -7.57 -9.26
CA GLN A 244 -20.68 -7.03 -9.93
C GLN A 244 -19.56 -8.07 -9.91
N ALA A 245 -18.89 -8.21 -11.03
CA ALA A 245 -17.70 -9.03 -11.16
C ALA A 245 -16.56 -8.17 -11.70
N HIS A 246 -15.37 -8.32 -11.11
CA HIS A 246 -14.17 -7.62 -11.52
C HIS A 246 -13.06 -8.62 -11.82
N ILE A 247 -12.29 -8.35 -12.87
CA ILE A 247 -11.04 -9.02 -13.18
C ILE A 247 -9.97 -7.94 -13.25
N LEU A 248 -9.02 -7.98 -12.31
CA LEU A 248 -7.86 -7.11 -12.32
C LEU A 248 -6.62 -7.96 -12.58
N SER A 249 -5.72 -7.46 -13.39
CA SER A 249 -4.41 -8.08 -13.60
C SER A 249 -3.36 -7.00 -13.64
N GLY A 250 -2.28 -7.20 -12.89
CA GLY A 250 -1.06 -6.42 -12.96
C GLY A 250 0.11 -7.33 -13.26
N HIS A 251 1.04 -6.84 -14.06
CA HIS A 251 2.35 -7.43 -14.29
C HIS A 251 3.39 -6.36 -14.12
N GLU A 252 4.41 -6.67 -13.36
CA GLU A 252 5.58 -5.84 -13.18
C GLU A 252 6.84 -6.54 -13.67
N ARG A 253 7.77 -5.75 -14.20
CA ARG A 253 9.17 -6.06 -14.30
C ARG A 253 9.94 -4.85 -13.79
N THR A 254 10.50 -4.97 -12.59
CA THR A 254 11.10 -3.87 -11.86
C THR A 254 12.53 -4.23 -11.49
N TYR A 255 13.49 -3.38 -11.85
CA TYR A 255 14.88 -3.54 -11.42
C TYR A 255 14.99 -3.29 -9.91
N GLN A 256 15.76 -4.11 -9.20
CA GLN A 256 15.88 -4.07 -7.76
C GLN A 256 16.54 -2.77 -7.28
N ALA A 257 15.91 -2.10 -6.32
CA ALA A 257 16.45 -0.90 -5.65
C ALA A 257 16.22 -0.95 -4.12
N TRP A 258 15.88 -2.12 -3.59
CA TRP A 258 15.48 -2.32 -2.20
C TRP A 258 16.63 -2.43 -1.20
N TYR A 259 17.90 -2.51 -1.65
CA TYR A 259 19.07 -2.49 -0.75
C TYR A 259 19.31 -1.11 -0.15
N GLY A 260 18.81 -0.05 -0.81
CA GLY A 260 19.07 1.34 -0.43
C GLY A 260 20.49 1.80 -0.79
N LEU A 261 20.66 3.11 -0.80
CA LEU A 261 21.95 3.77 -1.03
C LEU A 261 22.86 3.58 0.17
N PRO A 262 24.10 3.06 0.01
CA PRO A 262 25.06 2.98 1.11
C PRO A 262 25.30 4.34 1.80
N ALA A 263 25.42 4.32 3.11
CA ALA A 263 25.55 5.51 3.94
C ALA A 263 26.70 6.43 3.52
N GLN A 264 27.82 5.87 3.04
CA GLN A 264 28.98 6.65 2.62
C GLN A 264 28.72 7.48 1.34
N PHE A 265 27.75 7.10 0.51
CA PHE A 265 27.44 7.77 -0.76
C PHE A 265 26.33 8.82 -0.67
N LEU A 266 25.70 8.97 0.50
CA LEU A 266 24.53 9.84 0.67
C LEU A 266 24.76 11.29 0.27
N ASP A 267 25.98 11.82 0.49
CA ASP A 267 26.34 13.20 0.19
C ASP A 267 27.11 13.35 -1.14
N SER A 268 27.45 12.25 -1.84
CA SER A 268 28.29 12.26 -3.04
C SER A 268 27.57 11.72 -4.28
N ILE A 269 27.05 10.49 -4.24
CA ILE A 269 26.47 9.77 -5.38
C ILE A 269 25.06 9.29 -5.02
N ARG A 270 24.14 10.23 -4.86
CA ARG A 270 22.78 9.97 -4.33
C ARG A 270 21.92 9.02 -5.18
N THR A 271 22.28 8.77 -6.42
CA THR A 271 21.53 7.88 -7.32
C THR A 271 22.12 6.48 -7.40
N TYR A 272 23.28 6.24 -6.78
CA TYR A 272 23.94 4.94 -6.84
C TYR A 272 23.03 3.79 -6.37
N ASN A 273 22.98 2.72 -7.16
CA ASN A 273 22.27 1.50 -6.85
C ASN A 273 23.27 0.33 -6.76
N PRO A 274 23.39 -0.36 -5.62
CA PRO A 274 24.29 -1.51 -5.49
C PRO A 274 23.79 -2.77 -6.20
N ALA A 275 22.49 -2.86 -6.54
CA ALA A 275 21.94 -4.04 -7.19
C ALA A 275 22.64 -4.34 -8.52
N GLY A 276 22.97 -5.61 -8.73
CA GLY A 276 23.66 -6.09 -9.92
C GLY A 276 25.17 -5.83 -9.96
N THR A 277 25.73 -5.10 -8.99
CA THR A 277 27.18 -4.76 -8.99
C THR A 277 28.09 -5.88 -8.49
N GLU A 278 27.54 -6.97 -7.97
CA GLU A 278 28.32 -8.18 -7.68
C GLU A 278 28.92 -8.79 -8.96
N ARG A 279 28.28 -8.56 -10.12
CA ARG A 279 28.82 -8.99 -11.41
C ARG A 279 30.05 -8.16 -11.75
N PRO A 280 31.20 -8.81 -12.07
CA PRO A 280 32.40 -8.09 -12.51
C PRO A 280 32.15 -7.31 -13.81
N GLY A 281 32.60 -6.04 -13.84
CA GLY A 281 32.45 -5.14 -14.99
C GLY A 281 31.12 -4.42 -15.00
N ASP A 282 30.33 -4.56 -16.06
CA ASP A 282 29.00 -3.91 -16.13
C ASP A 282 28.01 -4.58 -15.18
N PRO A 283 27.18 -3.81 -14.44
CA PRO A 283 26.15 -4.37 -13.58
C PRO A 283 25.22 -5.35 -14.30
N TYR A 284 24.78 -6.38 -13.60
CA TYR A 284 23.86 -7.38 -14.14
C TYR A 284 22.54 -6.71 -14.56
N ARG A 285 22.10 -6.99 -15.79
CA ARG A 285 20.94 -6.28 -16.38
C ARG A 285 19.60 -6.81 -15.92
N ASP A 286 19.55 -8.08 -15.52
CA ASP A 286 18.33 -8.77 -15.15
C ASP A 286 18.21 -8.97 -13.63
N GLU A 287 18.80 -8.09 -12.82
CA GLU A 287 18.59 -7.99 -11.38
C GLU A 287 17.19 -7.42 -11.11
N VAL A 288 16.16 -8.21 -11.42
CA VAL A 288 14.77 -7.76 -11.50
C VAL A 288 13.86 -8.57 -10.58
N ASP A 289 12.72 -7.96 -10.24
CA ASP A 289 11.50 -8.64 -9.83
C ASP A 289 10.55 -8.67 -11.04
N ASP A 290 10.04 -9.86 -11.36
CA ASP A 290 9.14 -10.11 -12.48
C ASP A 290 7.94 -10.89 -11.95
N TYR A 291 6.86 -10.18 -11.66
CA TYR A 291 5.70 -10.75 -10.97
C TYR A 291 4.38 -10.40 -11.64
N THR A 292 3.49 -11.36 -11.64
CA THR A 292 2.12 -11.19 -12.14
C THR A 292 1.11 -11.48 -11.04
N GLN A 293 0.17 -10.57 -10.82
CA GLN A 293 -0.94 -10.77 -9.90
C GLN A 293 -2.28 -10.59 -10.60
N ARG A 294 -3.20 -11.55 -10.43
CA ARG A 294 -4.54 -11.54 -11.01
C ARG A 294 -5.58 -11.72 -9.91
N HIS A 295 -6.59 -10.86 -9.93
CA HIS A 295 -7.69 -10.88 -8.96
C HIS A 295 -9.01 -11.07 -9.68
N PHE A 296 -9.82 -11.99 -9.19
CA PHE A 296 -11.19 -12.24 -9.60
C PHE A 296 -12.09 -11.93 -8.39
N LEU A 297 -12.91 -10.90 -8.49
CA LEU A 297 -13.78 -10.46 -7.40
C LEU A 297 -15.22 -10.56 -7.86
N ALA A 298 -16.10 -11.04 -6.99
CA ALA A 298 -17.53 -11.11 -7.22
C ALA A 298 -18.30 -10.55 -6.03
N HIS A 299 -19.27 -9.70 -6.30
CA HIS A 299 -20.07 -9.02 -5.29
C HIS A 299 -21.54 -9.21 -5.61
N TYR A 300 -22.32 -9.73 -4.68
CA TYR A 300 -23.76 -9.87 -4.81
C TYR A 300 -24.44 -9.23 -3.61
N LYS A 301 -25.46 -8.45 -3.87
CA LYS A 301 -26.30 -7.84 -2.87
C LYS A 301 -27.78 -8.07 -3.18
N TYR A 302 -28.55 -8.32 -2.14
CA TYR A 302 -30.01 -8.48 -2.23
C TYR A 302 -30.72 -7.71 -1.10
N LYS A 303 -31.74 -6.93 -1.44
CA LYS A 303 -32.63 -6.24 -0.49
C LYS A 303 -33.92 -7.03 -0.34
N PHE A 304 -34.13 -7.58 0.85
CA PHE A 304 -35.39 -8.25 1.20
C PHE A 304 -36.46 -7.23 1.61
N LYS A 305 -37.67 -7.71 1.77
CA LYS A 305 -38.73 -6.97 2.47
C LYS A 305 -38.33 -6.77 3.95
N ASN A 306 -38.99 -5.82 4.62
CA ASN A 306 -38.79 -5.56 6.06
C ASN A 306 -37.36 -5.08 6.45
N ASN A 307 -36.71 -4.32 5.58
CA ASN A 307 -35.43 -3.69 5.87
C ASN A 307 -34.27 -4.66 6.15
N TRP A 308 -34.31 -5.86 5.58
CA TRP A 308 -33.16 -6.76 5.55
C TRP A 308 -32.37 -6.58 4.26
N SER A 309 -31.05 -6.67 4.34
CA SER A 309 -30.19 -6.77 3.19
C SER A 309 -29.09 -7.80 3.39
N LEU A 310 -28.80 -8.56 2.34
CA LEU A 310 -27.74 -9.55 2.28
C LEU A 310 -26.65 -9.05 1.35
N GLN A 311 -25.40 -9.28 1.72
CA GLN A 311 -24.24 -9.08 0.89
C GLN A 311 -23.34 -10.31 0.94
N LEU A 312 -22.92 -10.78 -0.24
CA LEU A 312 -21.98 -11.86 -0.41
C LEU A 312 -20.85 -11.37 -1.31
N ASN A 313 -19.63 -11.61 -0.92
CA ASN A 313 -18.48 -11.35 -1.77
C ASN A 313 -17.60 -12.59 -1.85
N GLY A 314 -17.05 -12.86 -3.02
CA GLY A 314 -16.08 -13.92 -3.24
C GLY A 314 -14.84 -13.35 -3.93
N HIS A 315 -13.68 -13.92 -3.65
CA HIS A 315 -12.44 -13.56 -4.31
C HIS A 315 -11.55 -14.76 -4.56
N TYR A 316 -10.77 -14.64 -5.63
CA TYR A 316 -9.65 -15.50 -5.92
C TYR A 316 -8.51 -14.66 -6.49
N THR A 317 -7.34 -14.78 -5.88
CA THR A 317 -6.11 -14.12 -6.32
C THR A 317 -5.08 -15.16 -6.70
N ARG A 318 -4.48 -15.00 -7.86
CA ARG A 318 -3.36 -15.80 -8.35
C ARG A 318 -2.14 -14.90 -8.46
N GLY A 319 -1.09 -15.21 -7.71
CA GLY A 319 0.20 -14.57 -7.80
C GLY A 319 1.26 -15.54 -8.27
N PHE A 320 2.15 -15.13 -9.16
CA PHE A 320 3.30 -15.93 -9.57
C PHE A 320 4.37 -15.04 -10.19
N GLY A 321 5.61 -15.35 -9.89
CA GLY A 321 6.76 -14.62 -10.40
C GLY A 321 8.03 -14.94 -9.61
N TYR A 322 9.09 -14.24 -9.93
CA TYR A 322 10.40 -14.44 -9.35
C TYR A 322 11.15 -13.12 -9.25
N TYR A 323 12.10 -13.08 -8.35
CA TYR A 323 13.20 -12.15 -8.49
C TYR A 323 14.48 -12.88 -8.89
N GLU A 324 15.29 -12.23 -9.76
CA GLU A 324 16.51 -12.77 -10.33
C GLU A 324 17.71 -11.98 -9.81
N GLN A 325 18.78 -12.68 -9.46
CA GLN A 325 20.01 -12.10 -8.93
C GLN A 325 21.24 -12.79 -9.48
N TYR A 326 22.23 -12.00 -9.86
CA TYR A 326 23.59 -12.47 -10.01
C TYR A 326 24.27 -12.51 -8.64
N LYS A 327 24.98 -13.61 -8.39
CA LYS A 327 25.75 -13.80 -7.17
C LYS A 327 27.17 -14.23 -7.53
N GLY A 328 28.16 -13.56 -6.92
CA GLY A 328 29.58 -13.82 -7.16
C GLY A 328 30.22 -14.64 -6.04
N GLY A 329 31.02 -15.66 -6.40
CA GLY A 329 31.80 -16.42 -5.43
C GLY A 329 31.01 -17.25 -4.45
N GLU A 330 29.87 -17.79 -4.86
CA GLU A 330 28.98 -18.59 -4.00
C GLU A 330 29.52 -20.00 -3.77
N GLU A 331 29.37 -20.53 -2.54
CA GLU A 331 29.77 -21.89 -2.19
C GLU A 331 28.70 -22.92 -2.51
N ALA A 332 29.10 -24.15 -2.88
CA ALA A 332 28.18 -25.24 -3.22
C ALA A 332 27.27 -25.62 -2.03
N SER A 333 27.78 -25.52 -0.81
CA SER A 333 27.03 -25.82 0.43
C SER A 333 25.80 -24.94 0.61
N ASP A 334 25.84 -23.69 0.17
CA ASP A 334 24.74 -22.73 0.30
C ASP A 334 23.53 -23.11 -0.57
N TYR A 335 23.77 -24.00 -1.54
CA TYR A 335 22.74 -24.54 -2.45
C TYR A 335 22.46 -26.02 -2.22
N GLY A 336 22.86 -26.57 -1.07
CA GLY A 336 22.64 -27.98 -0.71
C GLY A 336 23.44 -28.98 -1.51
N LEU A 337 24.50 -28.55 -2.17
CA LEU A 337 25.38 -29.37 -2.98
C LEU A 337 26.65 -29.72 -2.19
N ALA A 338 27.14 -30.94 -2.30
CA ALA A 338 28.42 -31.35 -1.70
C ALA A 338 29.61 -30.75 -2.47
N SER A 339 29.41 -30.48 -3.75
CA SER A 339 30.38 -29.84 -4.65
C SER A 339 29.65 -29.37 -5.91
N TRP A 340 30.31 -28.52 -6.70
CA TRP A 340 29.81 -28.11 -8.01
C TRP A 340 30.01 -29.17 -9.13
N GLY A 341 30.24 -30.43 -8.77
CA GLY A 341 30.50 -31.55 -9.71
C GLY A 341 31.99 -31.78 -10.01
N ASP A 342 32.86 -30.81 -9.73
CA ASP A 342 34.33 -30.97 -9.73
C ASP A 342 34.86 -30.58 -8.35
N THR A 343 35.57 -31.44 -7.67
CA THR A 343 36.13 -31.21 -6.33
C THR A 343 37.19 -30.13 -6.30
N THR A 344 37.65 -29.64 -7.44
CA THR A 344 38.62 -28.54 -7.53
C THR A 344 37.95 -27.13 -7.54
N VAL A 345 36.63 -27.10 -7.78
CA VAL A 345 35.87 -25.83 -7.81
C VAL A 345 35.15 -25.67 -6.47
N ALA A 346 35.64 -24.77 -5.61
CA ALA A 346 35.04 -24.47 -4.31
C ALA A 346 33.91 -23.42 -4.44
N GLU A 347 34.11 -22.44 -5.30
CA GLU A 347 33.22 -21.28 -5.45
C GLU A 347 32.88 -21.08 -6.94
N THR A 348 31.69 -20.52 -7.20
CA THR A 348 31.27 -20.16 -8.56
C THR A 348 30.37 -18.95 -8.54
N ASP A 349 30.49 -18.15 -9.60
CA ASP A 349 29.46 -17.16 -9.90
C ASP A 349 28.23 -17.86 -10.47
N LEU A 350 27.06 -17.35 -10.13
CA LEU A 350 25.80 -17.92 -10.57
C LEU A 350 24.71 -16.87 -10.78
N VAL A 351 23.65 -17.28 -11.45
CA VAL A 351 22.37 -16.53 -11.50
C VAL A 351 21.29 -17.41 -10.90
N ARG A 352 20.61 -16.88 -9.90
CA ARG A 352 19.50 -17.55 -9.22
C ARG A 352 18.19 -16.81 -9.45
N ARG A 353 17.09 -17.59 -9.47
CA ARG A 353 15.72 -17.08 -9.34
C ARG A 353 15.10 -17.60 -8.07
N ARG A 354 14.44 -16.73 -7.34
CA ARG A 354 13.62 -17.11 -6.19
C ARG A 354 12.16 -16.85 -6.52
N TRP A 355 11.39 -17.91 -6.58
CA TRP A 355 10.02 -17.92 -7.04
C TRP A 355 9.02 -17.84 -5.90
N LEU A 356 7.92 -17.13 -6.14
CA LEU A 356 6.69 -17.18 -5.39
C LEU A 356 5.56 -17.62 -6.32
N ASP A 357 4.84 -18.66 -5.93
CA ASP A 357 3.67 -19.19 -6.63
C ASP A 357 2.54 -19.37 -5.63
N ASN A 358 1.52 -18.51 -5.68
CA ASN A 358 0.49 -18.47 -4.65
C ASN A 358 -0.94 -18.39 -5.16
N HIS A 359 -1.84 -18.93 -4.32
CA HIS A 359 -3.29 -18.88 -4.46
C HIS A 359 -3.89 -18.30 -3.17
N PHE A 360 -4.71 -17.26 -3.29
CA PHE A 360 -5.43 -16.69 -2.16
C PHE A 360 -6.91 -16.57 -2.52
N TYR A 361 -7.78 -17.23 -1.79
CA TYR A 361 -9.20 -17.26 -2.08
C TYR A 361 -10.04 -17.23 -0.82
N GLY A 362 -11.30 -16.76 -0.97
CA GLY A 362 -12.20 -16.67 0.15
C GLY A 362 -13.48 -15.95 -0.16
N GLY A 363 -14.22 -15.67 0.91
CA GLY A 363 -15.46 -14.92 0.79
C GLY A 363 -15.84 -14.20 2.06
N THR A 364 -16.74 -13.22 1.90
CA THR A 364 -17.33 -12.48 3.01
C THR A 364 -18.85 -12.53 2.90
N PHE A 365 -19.50 -12.55 4.06
CA PHE A 365 -20.94 -12.53 4.24
C PHE A 365 -21.30 -11.37 5.15
N ALA A 366 -22.36 -10.64 4.82
CA ALA A 366 -22.93 -9.63 5.69
C ALA A 366 -24.46 -9.62 5.58
N LEU A 367 -25.15 -9.72 6.72
CA LEU A 367 -26.59 -9.63 6.85
C LEU A 367 -26.92 -8.42 7.71
N GLN A 368 -27.54 -7.41 7.10
CA GLN A 368 -27.94 -6.18 7.77
C GLN A 368 -29.45 -6.17 8.01
N TRP A 369 -29.85 -5.73 9.20
CA TRP A 369 -31.22 -5.54 9.59
C TRP A 369 -31.43 -4.14 10.20
N GLU A 370 -32.39 -3.41 9.65
CA GLU A 370 -32.80 -2.07 10.09
C GLU A 370 -34.25 -2.10 10.66
N PRO A 371 -34.48 -2.58 11.90
CA PRO A 371 -35.80 -2.61 12.47
C PRO A 371 -36.38 -1.21 12.61
N ARG A 372 -37.69 -1.11 12.45
CA ARG A 372 -38.43 0.10 12.83
C ARG A 372 -38.43 0.23 14.35
N SER A 373 -37.45 0.91 14.90
CA SER A 373 -37.29 1.13 16.35
C SER A 373 -37.20 2.63 16.66
N LYS A 374 -37.52 3.03 17.86
CA LYS A 374 -37.37 4.40 18.33
C LYS A 374 -35.91 4.89 18.34
N TRP A 375 -34.95 3.97 18.29
CA TRP A 375 -33.51 4.26 18.31
C TRP A 375 -32.88 4.18 16.94
N ASN A 376 -33.67 4.01 15.85
CA ASN A 376 -33.13 3.85 14.48
C ASN A 376 -31.92 2.90 14.45
N SER A 377 -32.12 1.73 15.02
CA SER A 377 -31.04 0.73 15.17
C SER A 377 -30.72 0.05 13.84
N THR A 378 -29.44 -0.27 13.63
CA THR A 378 -28.96 -1.13 12.56
C THR A 378 -28.15 -2.25 13.19
N PHE A 379 -28.46 -3.48 12.85
CA PHE A 379 -27.70 -4.68 13.23
C PHE A 379 -27.02 -5.23 11.99
N LEU A 380 -25.73 -5.53 12.10
CA LEU A 380 -24.93 -6.13 11.04
C LEU A 380 -24.23 -7.37 11.58
N LEU A 381 -24.66 -8.54 11.11
CA LEU A 381 -23.95 -9.79 11.31
C LEU A 381 -23.05 -10.04 10.11
N GLY A 382 -21.76 -10.19 10.34
CA GLY A 382 -20.79 -10.45 9.30
C GLY A 382 -19.92 -11.66 9.60
N ALA A 383 -19.41 -12.27 8.54
CA ALA A 383 -18.41 -13.33 8.61
C ALA A 383 -17.50 -13.27 7.38
N ALA A 384 -16.27 -13.73 7.54
CA ALA A 384 -15.34 -13.91 6.44
C ALA A 384 -14.51 -15.16 6.66
N ALA A 385 -14.15 -15.84 5.57
CA ALA A 385 -13.22 -16.94 5.60
C ALA A 385 -12.33 -16.89 4.34
N SER A 386 -11.04 -17.15 4.51
CA SER A 386 -10.08 -17.20 3.41
C SER A 386 -9.02 -18.25 3.64
N ARG A 387 -8.42 -18.71 2.55
CA ARG A 387 -7.28 -19.62 2.54
C ARG A 387 -6.24 -19.13 1.56
N TYR A 388 -4.99 -19.23 1.95
CA TYR A 388 -3.82 -18.95 1.16
C TYR A 388 -2.96 -20.19 1.08
N GLU A 389 -2.47 -20.50 -0.12
CA GLU A 389 -1.54 -21.58 -0.42
C GLU A 389 -0.39 -20.95 -1.20
N GLY A 390 0.82 -20.98 -0.65
CA GLY A 390 2.02 -20.40 -1.25
C GLY A 390 3.13 -21.40 -1.35
N ARG A 391 3.83 -21.41 -2.48
CA ARG A 391 5.06 -22.15 -2.70
C ARG A 391 6.20 -21.17 -2.94
N HIS A 392 7.29 -21.34 -2.20
CA HIS A 392 8.53 -20.59 -2.34
C HIS A 392 9.63 -21.56 -2.73
N TYR A 393 10.30 -21.31 -3.85
CA TYR A 393 11.39 -22.16 -4.30
C TYR A 393 12.46 -21.36 -5.05
N GLY A 394 13.70 -21.85 -5.03
CA GLY A 394 14.82 -21.23 -5.70
C GLY A 394 15.39 -22.10 -6.80
N GLU A 395 15.73 -21.49 -7.93
CA GLU A 395 16.33 -22.14 -9.09
C GLU A 395 17.67 -21.52 -9.45
N LEU A 396 18.65 -22.34 -9.80
CA LEU A 396 19.89 -21.90 -10.44
C LEU A 396 19.70 -21.98 -11.96
N ILE A 397 19.73 -20.82 -12.62
CA ILE A 397 19.54 -20.74 -14.07
C ILE A 397 20.85 -20.68 -14.84
N TRP A 398 21.95 -20.33 -14.16
CA TRP A 398 23.29 -20.30 -14.73
C TRP A 398 24.35 -20.42 -13.63
N THR A 399 25.46 -21.08 -13.94
CA THR A 399 26.67 -21.18 -13.11
C THR A 399 27.91 -21.03 -14.00
N GLN A 400 28.92 -20.32 -13.55
CA GLN A 400 30.12 -20.04 -14.32
C GLN A 400 31.06 -21.26 -14.40
N ASN A 401 31.42 -21.85 -13.26
CA ASN A 401 32.44 -22.90 -13.13
C ASN A 401 31.87 -24.25 -12.72
N ALA A 402 30.54 -24.43 -12.80
CA ALA A 402 29.85 -25.63 -12.35
C ALA A 402 28.92 -26.21 -13.43
N PRO A 403 29.46 -26.63 -14.60
CA PRO A 403 28.64 -27.09 -15.73
C PRO A 403 27.87 -28.39 -15.45
N ALA A 404 28.24 -29.14 -14.40
CA ALA A 404 27.54 -30.35 -13.99
C ALA A 404 26.23 -30.08 -13.24
N VAL A 405 26.00 -28.85 -12.76
CA VAL A 405 24.73 -28.48 -12.15
C VAL A 405 23.68 -28.30 -13.26
N PRO A 406 22.57 -29.03 -13.22
CA PRO A 406 21.53 -28.90 -14.23
C PRO A 406 20.98 -27.48 -14.28
N LYS A 407 20.65 -26.99 -15.46
CA LYS A 407 19.91 -25.75 -15.60
C LYS A 407 18.54 -25.91 -14.90
N ASP A 408 18.09 -24.83 -14.25
CA ASP A 408 16.85 -24.78 -13.47
C ASP A 408 16.86 -25.76 -12.28
N PHE A 409 18.06 -26.03 -11.71
CA PHE A 409 18.23 -26.81 -10.50
C PHE A 409 17.53 -26.13 -9.31
N VAL A 410 16.55 -26.84 -8.72
CA VAL A 410 15.82 -26.36 -7.54
C VAL A 410 16.63 -26.65 -6.29
N TYR A 411 17.13 -25.62 -5.61
CA TYR A 411 17.98 -25.77 -4.42
C TYR A 411 17.21 -25.67 -3.10
N TYR A 412 16.05 -25.00 -3.06
CA TYR A 412 15.13 -25.05 -1.93
C TYR A 412 13.68 -25.04 -2.40
N ASP A 413 12.80 -25.60 -1.58
CA ASP A 413 11.35 -25.65 -1.82
C ASP A 413 10.61 -25.69 -0.48
N ASN A 414 9.71 -24.76 -0.27
CA ASN A 414 8.83 -24.75 0.90
C ASN A 414 7.43 -24.29 0.54
N ASN A 415 6.49 -24.71 1.37
CA ASN A 415 5.09 -24.38 1.20
C ASN A 415 4.55 -23.71 2.47
N ALA A 416 3.60 -22.81 2.28
CA ALA A 416 2.83 -22.22 3.36
C ALA A 416 1.34 -22.38 3.10
N ASP A 417 0.59 -22.74 4.14
CA ASP A 417 -0.87 -22.78 4.13
C ASP A 417 -1.37 -21.88 5.27
N LYS A 418 -2.19 -20.89 4.94
CA LYS A 418 -2.78 -20.00 5.93
C LYS A 418 -4.29 -19.96 5.80
N SER A 419 -4.98 -20.21 6.88
CA SER A 419 -6.42 -20.06 7.00
C SER A 419 -6.77 -18.92 7.94
N ASP A 420 -7.76 -18.12 7.57
CA ASP A 420 -8.29 -17.01 8.37
C ASP A 420 -9.80 -17.04 8.34
N ALA A 421 -10.41 -17.05 9.51
CA ALA A 421 -11.86 -17.00 9.63
C ALA A 421 -12.26 -16.04 10.75
N ASN A 422 -13.25 -15.19 10.48
CA ASN A 422 -13.80 -14.30 11.50
C ASN A 422 -15.30 -14.18 11.40
N ALA A 423 -15.92 -13.83 12.52
CA ALA A 423 -17.32 -13.46 12.60
C ALA A 423 -17.47 -12.23 13.50
N PHE A 424 -18.40 -11.35 13.19
CA PHE A 424 -18.63 -10.16 13.97
C PHE A 424 -20.11 -9.80 14.01
N LEU A 425 -20.50 -9.12 15.11
CA LEU A 425 -21.80 -8.51 15.28
C LEU A 425 -21.59 -7.02 15.58
N LYS A 426 -22.14 -6.16 14.75
CA LYS A 426 -22.13 -4.71 14.94
C LYS A 426 -23.56 -4.22 15.17
N TRP A 427 -23.74 -3.42 16.21
CA TRP A 427 -24.98 -2.71 16.51
C TRP A 427 -24.71 -1.21 16.47
N GLU A 428 -25.43 -0.51 15.63
CA GLU A 428 -25.47 0.96 15.57
C GLU A 428 -26.84 1.44 16.02
N SER A 429 -26.90 2.55 16.76
CA SER A 429 -28.16 3.14 17.18
C SER A 429 -28.10 4.65 17.27
N ARG A 430 -29.28 5.29 17.21
CA ARG A 430 -29.49 6.71 17.48
C ARG A 430 -30.49 6.85 18.64
N PRO A 431 -30.03 6.76 19.90
CA PRO A 431 -30.88 6.93 21.07
C PRO A 431 -31.56 8.31 21.10
N PHE A 432 -30.85 9.32 20.60
CA PHE A 432 -31.31 10.69 20.41
C PHE A 432 -30.93 11.16 18.98
N THR A 433 -31.58 12.23 18.52
CA THR A 433 -31.32 12.80 17.18
C THR A 433 -29.87 13.20 17.01
N GLU A 434 -29.26 13.69 18.08
CA GLU A 434 -27.90 14.23 18.14
C GLU A 434 -26.84 13.19 18.48
N LEU A 435 -27.23 11.99 18.98
CA LEU A 435 -26.30 10.98 19.46
C LEU A 435 -26.39 9.71 18.63
N ARG A 436 -25.28 9.32 18.03
CA ARG A 436 -25.04 7.98 17.48
C ARG A 436 -24.13 7.18 18.39
N THR A 437 -24.38 5.90 18.52
CA THR A 437 -23.52 4.95 19.24
C THR A 437 -23.36 3.68 18.43
N PHE A 438 -22.25 3.00 18.61
CA PHE A 438 -22.07 1.65 18.08
C PHE A 438 -21.30 0.77 19.05
N VAL A 439 -21.55 -0.54 18.92
CA VAL A 439 -20.78 -1.62 19.52
C VAL A 439 -20.49 -2.65 18.42
N ASP A 440 -19.26 -3.14 18.36
CA ASP A 440 -18.75 -4.06 17.34
C ASP A 440 -17.90 -5.13 18.04
N LEU A 441 -18.34 -6.38 17.97
CA LEU A 441 -17.71 -7.53 18.62
C LEU A 441 -17.26 -8.52 17.56
N GLN A 442 -15.96 -8.81 17.50
CA GLN A 442 -15.38 -9.73 16.52
C GLN A 442 -14.62 -10.86 17.22
N VAL A 443 -14.80 -12.08 16.72
CA VAL A 443 -13.95 -13.23 16.99
C VAL A 443 -13.25 -13.62 15.70
N ARG A 444 -11.93 -13.88 15.77
CA ARG A 444 -11.10 -14.27 14.62
C ARG A 444 -10.23 -15.46 14.98
N ARG A 445 -10.09 -16.41 14.06
CA ARG A 445 -9.19 -17.55 14.17
C ARG A 445 -8.25 -17.59 12.98
N VAL A 446 -6.97 -17.78 13.25
CA VAL A 446 -5.89 -17.92 12.23
C VAL A 446 -5.19 -19.25 12.45
N GLY A 447 -5.07 -20.03 11.39
CA GLY A 447 -4.18 -21.19 11.30
C GLY A 447 -3.07 -20.90 10.29
N TYR A 448 -1.83 -21.27 10.59
CA TYR A 448 -0.72 -21.07 9.71
C TYR A 448 0.26 -22.24 9.82
N ASP A 449 0.54 -22.90 8.70
CA ASP A 449 1.43 -24.03 8.59
C ASP A 449 2.56 -23.68 7.59
N PHE A 450 3.81 -23.92 8.01
CA PHE A 450 5.01 -23.80 7.21
C PHE A 450 5.63 -25.17 7.02
N LEU A 451 6.02 -25.54 5.80
CA LEU A 451 6.50 -26.88 5.44
C LEU A 451 7.70 -26.76 4.51
N GLY A 452 8.82 -27.39 4.87
CA GLY A 452 10.00 -27.50 4.03
C GLY A 452 11.18 -26.65 4.49
N PHE A 453 12.03 -26.29 3.54
CA PHE A 453 13.30 -25.59 3.79
C PHE A 453 13.27 -24.19 3.18
N ASN A 454 13.80 -23.21 3.91
CA ASN A 454 13.98 -21.84 3.42
C ASN A 454 15.21 -21.73 2.48
N ASN A 455 15.48 -20.53 2.02
CA ASN A 455 16.60 -20.23 1.13
C ASN A 455 17.98 -20.44 1.78
N ASP A 456 18.07 -20.48 3.09
CA ASP A 456 19.29 -20.77 3.86
C ASP A 456 19.39 -22.26 4.22
N LEU A 457 18.57 -23.08 3.60
CA LEU A 457 18.44 -24.54 3.78
C LEU A 457 18.06 -24.95 5.21
N GLU A 458 17.50 -24.03 5.99
CA GLU A 458 16.98 -24.30 7.31
C GLU A 458 15.57 -24.90 7.23
N ASN A 459 15.30 -25.88 8.06
CA ASN A 459 13.97 -26.46 8.16
C ASN A 459 13.03 -25.52 8.91
N VAL A 460 12.13 -24.86 8.20
CA VAL A 460 11.13 -23.92 8.72
C VAL A 460 9.79 -24.56 9.09
N THR A 461 9.72 -25.90 9.10
CA THR A 461 8.48 -26.65 9.40
C THR A 461 7.97 -26.30 10.81
N GLN A 462 6.85 -25.61 10.87
CA GLN A 462 6.19 -25.21 12.11
C GLN A 462 4.73 -24.85 11.86
N ASN A 463 3.95 -24.71 12.93
CA ASN A 463 2.56 -24.28 12.84
C ASN A 463 2.21 -23.25 13.89
N ALA A 464 1.15 -22.46 13.62
CA ALA A 464 0.55 -21.53 14.56
C ALA A 464 -0.99 -21.63 14.50
N SER A 465 -1.65 -21.62 15.65
CA SER A 465 -3.12 -21.56 15.76
C SER A 465 -3.48 -20.52 16.80
N LEU A 466 -4.14 -19.45 16.36
CA LEU A 466 -4.40 -18.27 17.17
C LEU A 466 -5.89 -17.92 17.14
N THR A 467 -6.43 -17.47 18.28
CA THR A 467 -7.79 -16.99 18.37
C THR A 467 -7.79 -15.62 19.03
N PHE A 468 -8.50 -14.67 18.44
CA PHE A 468 -8.56 -13.28 18.86
C PHE A 468 -9.97 -12.85 19.15
N PHE A 469 -10.14 -11.95 20.14
CA PHE A 469 -11.37 -11.26 20.42
C PHE A 469 -11.12 -9.74 20.36
N ASN A 470 -11.80 -9.06 19.46
CA ASN A 470 -11.58 -7.65 19.12
C ASN A 470 -12.86 -6.82 19.34
N PRO A 471 -13.20 -6.46 20.60
CA PRO A 471 -14.33 -5.59 20.89
C PRO A 471 -14.01 -4.12 20.58
N LYS A 472 -15.02 -3.40 20.09
CA LYS A 472 -14.94 -1.97 19.77
C LYS A 472 -16.26 -1.30 20.14
N ALA A 473 -16.18 -0.04 20.55
CA ALA A 473 -17.35 0.81 20.79
C ALA A 473 -17.02 2.27 20.52
N GLY A 474 -18.04 3.04 20.20
CA GLY A 474 -17.84 4.48 19.99
C GLY A 474 -19.15 5.24 19.93
N PHE A 475 -19.01 6.55 19.93
CA PHE A 475 -20.12 7.48 19.81
C PHE A 475 -19.75 8.70 18.98
N SER A 476 -20.78 9.33 18.41
CA SER A 476 -20.71 10.66 17.78
C SER A 476 -21.89 11.48 18.29
N TRP A 477 -21.58 12.61 18.91
CA TRP A 477 -22.53 13.46 19.56
C TRP A 477 -22.49 14.89 19.01
N TYR A 478 -23.56 15.33 18.40
CA TYR A 478 -23.76 16.72 18.00
C TYR A 478 -24.15 17.57 19.23
N VAL A 479 -23.14 18.15 19.89
CA VAL A 479 -23.33 19.05 21.03
C VAL A 479 -24.07 20.33 20.61
N PHE A 480 -23.80 20.80 19.38
CA PHE A 480 -24.49 21.89 18.70
C PHE A 480 -24.72 21.51 17.23
N LYS A 481 -25.62 22.23 16.53
CA LYS A 481 -25.99 21.94 15.12
C LYS A 481 -24.83 21.71 14.13
N ARG A 482 -23.63 22.20 14.43
CA ARG A 482 -22.45 22.14 13.55
C ARG A 482 -21.17 21.76 14.29
N CYS A 483 -21.33 21.25 15.49
CA CYS A 483 -20.22 20.84 16.35
C CYS A 483 -20.46 19.43 16.84
N MET A 484 -19.57 18.51 16.50
CA MET A 484 -19.64 17.10 16.85
C MET A 484 -18.43 16.70 17.69
N VAL A 485 -18.68 15.98 18.75
CA VAL A 485 -17.67 15.29 19.56
C VAL A 485 -17.78 13.79 19.28
N THR A 486 -16.66 13.12 19.06
CA THR A 486 -16.60 11.70 18.82
C THR A 486 -15.71 11.01 19.85
N GLY A 487 -16.07 9.80 20.24
CA GLY A 487 -15.25 8.95 21.10
C GLY A 487 -15.23 7.53 20.56
N PHE A 488 -14.06 6.90 20.61
CA PHE A 488 -13.83 5.53 20.16
C PHE A 488 -12.91 4.80 21.14
N ALA A 489 -13.22 3.53 21.39
CA ALA A 489 -12.36 2.61 22.10
C ALA A 489 -12.41 1.25 21.39
N GLY A 490 -11.25 0.67 21.09
CA GLY A 490 -11.19 -0.62 20.41
C GLY A 490 -9.96 -1.42 20.77
N ILE A 491 -10.12 -2.74 20.80
CA ILE A 491 -9.02 -3.69 20.89
C ILE A 491 -8.84 -4.33 19.51
N ALA A 492 -7.58 -4.39 19.04
CA ALA A 492 -7.19 -5.15 17.88
C ALA A 492 -6.04 -6.08 18.24
N GLN A 493 -6.07 -7.29 17.70
CA GLN A 493 -5.03 -8.30 17.87
C GLN A 493 -4.63 -8.82 16.50
N ARG A 494 -3.35 -9.21 16.38
CA ARG A 494 -2.75 -9.59 15.11
C ARG A 494 -1.67 -10.65 15.29
N GLU A 495 -1.64 -11.60 14.38
CA GLU A 495 -0.60 -12.61 14.27
C GLU A 495 0.70 -12.02 13.73
N PRO A 496 1.87 -12.63 14.05
CA PRO A 496 3.12 -12.41 13.34
C PRO A 496 3.00 -12.77 11.84
N ASN A 497 3.82 -12.15 10.99
CA ASN A 497 3.88 -12.50 9.58
C ASN A 497 4.81 -13.71 9.32
N ARG A 498 4.99 -14.11 8.05
CA ARG A 498 5.88 -15.20 7.67
C ARG A 498 7.31 -14.98 8.17
N ASP A 499 7.90 -13.82 7.89
CA ASP A 499 9.30 -13.55 8.20
C ASP A 499 9.56 -13.55 9.71
N ASP A 500 8.59 -13.07 10.51
CA ASP A 500 8.68 -13.15 11.97
C ASP A 500 8.84 -14.59 12.46
N TYR A 501 8.16 -15.55 11.81
CA TYR A 501 8.24 -16.97 12.18
C TYR A 501 9.49 -17.64 11.63
N THR A 502 9.80 -17.47 10.34
CA THR A 502 10.88 -18.18 9.66
C THR A 502 12.27 -17.71 10.08
N GLN A 503 12.38 -16.46 10.54
CA GLN A 503 13.63 -15.87 11.03
C GLN A 503 13.76 -15.92 12.58
N SER A 504 12.88 -16.63 13.26
CA SER A 504 12.91 -16.82 14.69
C SER A 504 13.44 -18.19 15.05
N SER A 505 14.18 -18.28 16.19
CA SER A 505 14.54 -19.56 16.81
C SER A 505 13.41 -20.08 17.70
N PRO A 506 13.41 -21.35 18.10
CA PRO A 506 12.45 -21.89 19.08
C PRO A 506 12.40 -21.08 20.40
N GLY A 507 13.52 -20.49 20.81
CA GLY A 507 13.63 -19.65 22.01
C GLY A 507 13.14 -18.22 21.83
N SER A 508 13.06 -17.73 20.59
CA SER A 508 12.65 -16.36 20.24
C SER A 508 11.35 -16.31 19.43
N ARG A 509 10.55 -17.38 19.47
CA ARG A 509 9.30 -17.48 18.70
C ARG A 509 8.40 -16.25 18.89
N PRO A 510 7.94 -15.60 17.81
CA PRO A 510 7.18 -14.36 17.91
C PRO A 510 5.80 -14.59 18.53
N ARG A 511 5.34 -13.59 19.28
CA ARG A 511 4.01 -13.57 19.90
C ARG A 511 3.09 -12.62 19.14
N PRO A 512 1.76 -12.91 19.14
CA PRO A 512 0.77 -11.98 18.60
C PRO A 512 0.82 -10.62 19.28
N GLU A 513 0.60 -9.57 18.49
CA GLU A 513 0.46 -8.20 19.00
C GLU A 513 -0.96 -7.93 19.48
N GLN A 514 -1.09 -7.11 20.52
CA GLN A 514 -2.36 -6.55 20.95
C GLN A 514 -2.25 -5.04 21.06
N MET A 515 -3.27 -4.33 20.62
CA MET A 515 -3.38 -2.88 20.73
C MET A 515 -4.73 -2.49 21.33
N LEU A 516 -4.73 -1.58 22.32
CA LEU A 516 -5.88 -0.81 22.75
C LEU A 516 -5.78 0.58 22.10
N ASP A 517 -6.79 0.96 21.33
CA ASP A 517 -6.89 2.27 20.69
C ASP A 517 -8.01 3.08 21.34
N LEU A 518 -7.66 4.28 21.84
CA LEU A 518 -8.58 5.24 22.42
C LEU A 518 -8.50 6.55 21.64
N GLU A 519 -9.65 7.03 21.17
CA GLU A 519 -9.71 8.26 20.39
C GLU A 519 -10.79 9.22 20.90
N LEU A 520 -10.49 10.52 20.86
CA LEU A 520 -11.43 11.60 21.17
C LEU A 520 -11.32 12.66 20.09
N GLY A 521 -12.39 12.83 19.31
CA GLY A 521 -12.47 13.77 18.21
C GLY A 521 -13.37 14.97 18.50
N PHE A 522 -13.00 16.09 17.91
CA PHE A 522 -13.82 17.31 17.85
C PHE A 522 -13.92 17.76 16.40
N HIS A 523 -15.12 17.99 15.89
CA HIS A 523 -15.38 18.39 14.51
C HIS A 523 -16.30 19.61 14.48
N GLN A 524 -15.87 20.66 13.81
CA GLN A 524 -16.64 21.86 13.57
C GLN A 524 -16.82 22.07 12.07
N GLN A 525 -18.08 22.21 11.63
CA GLN A 525 -18.40 22.44 10.23
C GLN A 525 -19.16 23.75 10.09
N GLN A 526 -18.71 24.62 9.19
CA GLN A 526 -19.39 25.86 8.80
C GLN A 526 -19.61 25.87 7.28
N ALA A 527 -20.26 26.90 6.76
CA ALA A 527 -20.60 26.97 5.33
C ALA A 527 -19.36 26.98 4.43
N ASN A 528 -18.28 27.64 4.87
CA ASN A 528 -17.07 27.87 4.09
C ASN A 528 -15.78 27.38 4.75
N TRP A 529 -15.86 26.71 5.91
CA TRP A 529 -14.72 26.07 6.53
C TRP A 529 -15.12 24.87 7.40
N THR A 530 -14.19 23.93 7.54
CA THR A 530 -14.26 22.82 8.49
C THR A 530 -12.97 22.77 9.28
N ALA A 531 -13.06 22.40 10.55
CA ALA A 531 -11.90 22.13 11.38
C ALA A 531 -12.16 20.89 12.22
N SER A 532 -11.14 20.08 12.42
CA SER A 532 -11.19 18.93 13.31
C SER A 532 -9.90 18.79 14.13
N ALA A 533 -10.06 18.25 15.30
CA ALA A 533 -8.96 17.85 16.18
C ALA A 533 -9.25 16.43 16.66
N ASN A 534 -8.27 15.55 16.60
CA ASN A 534 -8.38 14.19 17.09
C ASN A 534 -7.20 13.87 18.01
N LEU A 535 -7.51 13.50 19.24
CA LEU A 535 -6.55 12.93 20.19
C LEU A 535 -6.61 11.42 20.09
N TYR A 536 -5.46 10.77 20.00
CA TYR A 536 -5.38 9.31 19.98
C TYR A 536 -4.36 8.79 21.00
N PHE A 537 -4.63 7.61 21.54
CA PHE A 537 -3.73 6.86 22.40
C PHE A 537 -3.83 5.37 22.06
N MET A 538 -2.74 4.84 21.48
CA MET A 538 -2.62 3.44 21.06
C MET A 538 -1.62 2.76 22.00
N ASP A 539 -2.10 1.90 22.92
CA ASP A 539 -1.30 1.14 23.89
C ASP A 539 -1.08 -0.28 23.39
N TYR A 540 0.18 -0.66 23.20
CA TYR A 540 0.57 -1.95 22.65
C TYR A 540 1.11 -2.89 23.73
N ARG A 541 0.75 -4.17 23.60
CA ARG A 541 1.36 -5.30 24.29
C ARG A 541 1.97 -6.24 23.28
N ASP A 542 3.19 -6.72 23.56
CA ASP A 542 3.95 -7.61 22.68
C ASP A 542 4.07 -7.08 21.24
N GLN A 543 4.21 -5.76 21.05
CA GLN A 543 4.39 -5.17 19.73
C GLN A 543 5.63 -5.74 19.05
N LEU A 544 5.49 -6.18 17.80
CA LEU A 544 6.63 -6.54 16.95
C LEU A 544 7.26 -5.25 16.40
N VAL A 545 8.45 -4.93 16.87
CA VAL A 545 9.22 -3.75 16.46
C VAL A 545 10.43 -4.17 15.65
N LEU A 546 10.91 -3.30 14.78
CA LEU A 546 12.10 -3.53 13.99
C LEU A 546 13.29 -3.78 14.90
N ASP A 547 14.09 -4.82 14.64
CA ASP A 547 15.33 -5.06 15.37
C ASP A 547 16.55 -4.36 14.73
N GLY A 548 16.36 -3.77 13.56
CA GLY A 548 17.36 -3.02 12.79
C GLY A 548 17.88 -3.77 11.57
N ARG A 549 17.66 -5.09 11.48
CA ARG A 549 18.15 -5.90 10.35
C ARG A 549 17.15 -5.95 9.20
N LEU A 550 17.66 -6.22 8.02
CA LEU A 550 16.90 -6.63 6.84
C LEU A 550 17.20 -8.09 6.52
N ASN A 551 16.23 -8.77 5.91
CA ASN A 551 16.47 -10.05 5.27
C ASN A 551 17.00 -9.84 3.82
N ASP A 552 17.26 -10.93 3.11
CA ASP A 552 17.82 -10.95 1.75
C ASP A 552 17.00 -10.20 0.69
N VAL A 553 15.76 -9.92 0.97
CA VAL A 553 14.84 -9.20 0.05
C VAL A 553 14.49 -7.81 0.57
N GLY A 554 15.28 -7.26 1.50
CA GLY A 554 15.07 -5.93 2.07
C GLY A 554 13.88 -5.82 3.01
N ALA A 555 13.27 -6.93 3.45
CA ALA A 555 12.22 -6.90 4.45
C ALA A 555 12.81 -6.76 5.87
N TYR A 556 12.13 -5.97 6.71
CA TYR A 556 12.59 -5.70 8.07
C TYR A 556 12.32 -6.87 9.02
N ILE A 557 13.35 -7.29 9.76
CA ILE A 557 13.25 -8.29 10.83
C ILE A 557 12.70 -7.62 12.10
N ARG A 558 11.85 -8.34 12.84
CA ARG A 558 11.15 -7.79 14.01
C ARG A 558 11.28 -8.68 15.25
N THR A 559 11.20 -8.03 16.41
CA THR A 559 11.16 -8.68 17.72
C THR A 559 10.03 -8.12 18.58
N ASN A 560 9.48 -8.92 19.51
CA ASN A 560 8.44 -8.45 20.42
C ASN A 560 9.02 -7.59 21.54
N VAL A 561 8.43 -6.41 21.76
CA VAL A 561 8.65 -5.61 22.98
C VAL A 561 7.43 -5.70 23.88
N PRO A 562 7.63 -5.86 25.22
CA PRO A 562 6.52 -6.12 26.15
C PRO A 562 5.48 -4.99 26.17
N LYS A 563 5.90 -3.73 26.05
CA LYS A 563 5.03 -2.55 26.11
C LYS A 563 5.58 -1.37 25.35
N SER A 564 4.73 -0.79 24.53
CA SER A 564 4.97 0.45 23.79
C SER A 564 3.68 1.26 23.64
N TYR A 565 3.77 2.51 23.23
CA TYR A 565 2.59 3.31 22.95
C TYR A 565 2.85 4.36 21.87
N ARG A 566 1.76 4.79 21.22
CA ARG A 566 1.67 5.95 20.35
C ARG A 566 0.58 6.87 20.88
N ALA A 567 0.89 8.14 21.06
CA ALA A 567 -0.08 9.15 21.49
C ALA A 567 0.10 10.40 20.65
N GLY A 568 -0.98 11.03 20.23
CA GLY A 568 -0.84 12.25 19.44
C GLY A 568 -2.13 13.04 19.30
N LEU A 569 -1.93 14.22 18.72
CA LEU A 569 -2.96 15.17 18.32
C LEU A 569 -2.86 15.36 16.80
N GLU A 570 -3.93 15.07 16.09
CA GLU A 570 -4.11 15.36 14.66
C GLU A 570 -5.06 16.55 14.52
N LEU A 571 -4.64 17.56 13.77
CA LEU A 571 -5.41 18.76 13.45
C LEU A 571 -5.65 18.80 11.95
N GLU A 572 -6.87 19.07 11.52
CA GLU A 572 -7.22 19.26 10.11
C GLU A 572 -8.07 20.52 9.97
N ALA A 573 -7.81 21.31 8.94
CA ALA A 573 -8.61 22.47 8.60
C ALA A 573 -8.77 22.60 7.09
N LYS A 574 -9.96 22.94 6.64
CA LYS A 574 -10.26 23.28 5.25
C LYS A 574 -11.06 24.55 5.23
N ALA A 575 -10.67 25.50 4.38
CA ALA A 575 -11.36 26.76 4.20
C ALA A 575 -11.50 27.11 2.72
N THR A 576 -12.63 27.70 2.35
CA THR A 576 -12.91 28.18 0.99
C THR A 576 -13.24 29.67 1.04
N PHE A 577 -12.47 30.49 0.36
CA PHE A 577 -12.61 31.92 0.28
C PHE A 577 -13.25 32.31 -1.06
N GLY A 578 -14.55 32.56 -1.01
CA GLY A 578 -15.35 32.80 -2.20
C GLY A 578 -15.33 31.58 -3.13
N LYS A 579 -15.17 31.84 -4.45
CA LYS A 579 -15.03 30.79 -5.47
C LYS A 579 -13.59 30.66 -6.00
N VAL A 580 -12.65 31.38 -5.37
CA VAL A 580 -11.30 31.59 -5.91
C VAL A 580 -10.24 30.83 -5.18
N LEU A 581 -10.27 30.77 -3.84
CA LEU A 581 -9.19 30.18 -3.06
C LEU A 581 -9.71 29.11 -2.12
N GLN A 582 -9.07 27.97 -2.12
CA GLN A 582 -9.26 26.87 -1.16
C GLN A 582 -7.95 26.60 -0.44
N LEU A 583 -8.01 26.50 0.88
CA LEU A 583 -6.90 26.09 1.74
C LEU A 583 -7.24 24.77 2.41
N ASN A 584 -6.29 23.83 2.40
CA ASN A 584 -6.34 22.58 3.15
C ASN A 584 -5.06 22.49 3.99
N ALA A 585 -5.20 22.28 5.29
CA ALA A 585 -4.07 22.16 6.21
C ALA A 585 -4.28 20.98 7.14
N ASN A 586 -3.20 20.29 7.48
CA ASN A 586 -3.18 19.38 8.60
C ASN A 586 -1.84 19.45 9.34
N ALA A 587 -1.89 19.07 10.62
CA ALA A 587 -0.71 18.96 11.47
C ALA A 587 -0.89 17.78 12.43
N THR A 588 0.19 17.10 12.72
CA THR A 588 0.24 16.02 13.70
C THR A 588 1.39 16.27 14.67
N PHE A 589 1.10 16.14 15.95
CA PHE A 589 2.07 16.14 17.02
C PHE A 589 1.92 14.83 17.79
N SER A 590 3.01 14.07 17.93
CA SER A 590 2.92 12.74 18.52
C SER A 590 4.11 12.42 19.43
N ARG A 591 3.91 11.43 20.28
CA ARG A 591 4.93 10.82 21.12
C ARG A 591 4.79 9.30 21.04
N ASN A 592 5.82 8.65 20.54
CA ASN A 592 5.81 7.23 20.19
C ASN A 592 6.98 6.55 20.92
N LYS A 593 6.70 5.67 21.90
CA LYS A 593 7.74 5.17 22.81
C LYS A 593 7.66 3.67 23.06
N VAL A 594 8.83 3.02 23.11
CA VAL A 594 9.03 1.69 23.67
C VAL A 594 9.40 1.84 25.13
N LYS A 595 8.69 1.18 26.04
CA LYS A 595 8.95 1.29 27.48
C LYS A 595 10.23 0.58 27.92
N LYS A 596 10.47 -0.61 27.37
CA LYS A 596 11.69 -1.41 27.60
C LYS A 596 12.05 -2.08 26.28
N LEU A 597 13.28 -1.92 25.86
CA LEU A 597 13.88 -2.53 24.68
C LEU A 597 15.16 -3.23 25.09
N THR A 598 15.36 -4.45 24.62
CA THR A 598 16.65 -5.14 24.66
C THR A 598 17.18 -5.21 23.23
N GLU A 599 18.35 -4.66 23.00
CA GLU A 599 19.13 -4.81 21.76
C GLU A 599 20.14 -5.94 21.98
N TYR A 600 20.24 -6.84 21.01
CA TYR A 600 21.34 -7.80 20.92
C TYR A 600 22.24 -7.35 19.79
N ARG A 601 23.46 -6.93 20.15
CA ARG A 601 24.45 -6.41 19.20
C ARG A 601 25.46 -7.50 18.93
N ASP A 602 25.56 -7.94 17.69
CA ASP A 602 26.49 -8.98 17.27
C ASP A 602 27.94 -8.50 17.42
N ASN A 603 28.80 -9.33 17.95
CA ASN A 603 30.24 -9.12 18.04
C ASN A 603 30.94 -9.97 16.97
N TRP A 604 31.44 -9.32 15.93
CA TRP A 604 32.09 -9.99 14.81
C TRP A 604 33.51 -10.50 15.12
N ASP A 605 34.10 -10.07 16.24
CA ASP A 605 35.43 -10.53 16.63
C ASP A 605 35.39 -11.98 17.19
N ASP A 606 34.28 -12.40 17.82
CA ASP A 606 34.20 -13.71 18.52
C ASP A 606 32.85 -14.42 18.31
N GLY A 607 31.91 -13.85 17.51
CA GLY A 607 30.59 -14.42 17.26
C GLY A 607 29.62 -14.35 18.44
N SER A 608 29.97 -13.66 19.53
CA SER A 608 29.09 -13.46 20.69
C SER A 608 28.08 -12.32 20.43
N GLN A 609 27.11 -12.18 21.33
CA GLN A 609 26.17 -11.06 21.33
C GLN A 609 26.28 -10.24 22.62
N GLN A 610 26.41 -8.92 22.47
CA GLN A 610 26.32 -8.00 23.61
C GLN A 610 24.84 -7.61 23.81
N ARG A 611 24.31 -7.87 25.00
CA ARG A 611 22.99 -7.44 25.41
C ARG A 611 23.03 -6.02 25.99
N ILE A 612 22.15 -5.14 25.49
CA ILE A 612 21.99 -3.76 25.94
C ILE A 612 20.51 -3.49 26.21
N ASP A 613 20.19 -3.06 27.43
CA ASP A 613 18.82 -2.76 27.83
C ASP A 613 18.57 -1.23 27.81
N TYR A 614 17.53 -0.83 27.13
CA TYR A 614 17.08 0.57 27.01
C TYR A 614 15.73 0.76 27.67
N SER A 615 15.41 2.00 28.03
CA SER A 615 14.11 2.36 28.56
C SER A 615 13.59 3.66 27.94
N ASN A 616 12.29 3.68 27.62
CA ASN A 616 11.56 4.84 27.13
C ASN A 616 12.15 5.44 25.83
N THR A 617 12.59 4.58 24.92
CA THR A 617 13.14 4.94 23.60
C THR A 617 12.04 5.28 22.58
N ASP A 618 12.41 5.93 21.50
CA ASP A 618 11.49 6.25 20.41
C ASP A 618 11.21 5.02 19.54
N LEU A 619 9.96 4.86 19.07
CA LEU A 619 9.62 3.88 18.06
C LEU A 619 10.20 4.31 16.71
N ALA A 620 10.79 3.37 15.99
CA ALA A 620 11.30 3.58 14.65
C ALA A 620 10.22 4.16 13.70
N PHE A 621 10.64 4.95 12.72
CA PHE A 621 9.82 5.56 11.68
C PHE A 621 8.56 6.30 12.20
N SER A 622 8.69 6.93 13.36
CA SER A 622 7.57 7.59 14.04
C SER A 622 7.90 9.04 14.34
N PRO A 623 7.74 9.95 13.35
CA PRO A 623 8.07 11.37 13.52
C PRO A 623 7.16 12.00 14.58
N ASN A 624 7.74 12.86 15.43
CA ASN A 624 7.00 13.53 16.49
C ASN A 624 6.17 14.75 16.01
N ALA A 625 6.49 15.27 14.83
CA ALA A 625 5.77 16.39 14.23
C ALA A 625 5.69 16.21 12.71
N MET A 626 4.52 16.47 12.16
CA MET A 626 4.26 16.50 10.72
C MET A 626 3.29 17.63 10.42
N ALA A 627 3.41 18.25 9.25
CA ALA A 627 2.47 19.26 8.79
C ALA A 627 2.36 19.27 7.28
N ARG A 628 1.18 19.57 6.74
CA ARG A 628 0.95 19.84 5.33
C ARG A 628 0.02 21.02 5.17
N LEU A 629 0.35 21.89 4.22
CA LEU A 629 -0.50 22.98 3.73
C LEU A 629 -0.63 22.86 2.22
N GLU A 630 -1.85 23.02 1.72
CA GLU A 630 -2.15 23.09 0.30
C GLU A 630 -3.07 24.29 0.03
N ALA A 631 -2.67 25.13 -0.90
CA ALA A 631 -3.45 26.27 -1.38
C ALA A 631 -3.79 26.04 -2.85
N THR A 632 -5.08 26.04 -3.19
CA THR A 632 -5.57 25.91 -4.57
C THR A 632 -6.30 27.19 -4.96
N ALA A 633 -5.81 27.86 -5.99
CA ALA A 633 -6.43 29.05 -6.55
C ALA A 633 -7.08 28.73 -7.90
N MET A 634 -8.37 29.09 -8.05
CA MET A 634 -9.09 29.03 -9.30
C MET A 634 -8.80 30.33 -10.08
N LEU A 635 -7.92 30.24 -11.09
CA LEU A 635 -7.46 31.37 -11.88
C LEU A 635 -8.48 31.78 -12.97
N LEU A 636 -9.17 30.76 -13.53
CA LEU A 636 -10.17 30.95 -14.55
C LEU A 636 -11.32 29.98 -14.34
N ARG A 637 -12.55 30.47 -14.34
CA ARG A 637 -13.77 29.65 -14.35
C ARG A 637 -14.75 30.25 -15.33
N LYS A 638 -14.82 29.66 -16.54
CA LYS A 638 -15.74 30.01 -17.62
C LYS A 638 -16.51 28.76 -18.05
N THR A 639 -17.54 28.96 -18.90
CA THR A 639 -18.37 27.85 -19.36
C THR A 639 -17.56 26.68 -19.94
N ASN A 640 -16.51 26.99 -20.72
CA ASN A 640 -15.71 26.00 -21.43
C ASN A 640 -14.25 25.87 -20.89
N HIS A 641 -13.86 26.64 -19.88
CA HIS A 641 -12.49 26.70 -19.42
C HIS A 641 -12.44 26.81 -17.90
N ASP A 642 -11.81 25.86 -17.26
CA ASP A 642 -11.46 25.92 -15.83
C ASP A 642 -9.94 25.78 -15.69
N LEU A 643 -9.29 26.76 -15.05
CA LEU A 643 -7.86 26.76 -14.78
C LEU A 643 -7.62 26.95 -13.28
N SER A 644 -6.94 26.02 -12.67
CA SER A 644 -6.53 26.11 -11.28
C SER A 644 -5.04 25.86 -11.09
N ILE A 645 -4.49 26.48 -10.07
CA ILE A 645 -3.11 26.26 -9.62
C ILE A 645 -3.13 25.85 -8.15
N SER A 646 -2.39 24.82 -7.80
CA SER A 646 -2.26 24.32 -6.43
C SER A 646 -0.80 24.32 -6.02
N LEU A 647 -0.49 24.91 -4.87
CA LEU A 647 0.82 24.84 -4.22
C LEU A 647 0.65 24.08 -2.92
N SER A 648 1.45 23.04 -2.72
CA SER A 648 1.48 22.29 -1.49
C SER A 648 2.88 22.23 -0.88
N GLY A 649 2.95 22.15 0.45
CA GLY A 649 4.18 21.91 1.18
C GLY A 649 3.94 20.91 2.31
N LYS A 650 4.85 19.95 2.49
CA LYS A 650 4.80 18.94 3.54
C LYS A 650 6.11 18.92 4.32
N TYR A 651 5.98 18.95 5.63
CA TYR A 651 7.06 18.77 6.59
C TYR A 651 6.92 17.46 7.32
N VAL A 652 8.00 16.71 7.43
CA VAL A 652 8.13 15.48 8.23
C VAL A 652 9.29 15.66 9.20
N GLY A 653 9.04 15.52 10.47
CA GLY A 653 10.04 15.63 11.53
C GLY A 653 11.06 14.49 11.52
N LYS A 654 12.11 14.63 12.31
CA LYS A 654 13.14 13.61 12.54
C LYS A 654 12.50 12.26 12.88
N GLN A 655 13.06 11.17 12.36
CA GLN A 655 12.69 9.78 12.64
C GLN A 655 13.96 8.99 13.01
N TYR A 656 13.79 7.93 13.77
CA TYR A 656 14.86 6.94 13.99
C TYR A 656 14.63 5.73 13.09
N LEU A 657 15.72 5.12 12.61
CA LEU A 657 15.68 3.91 11.77
C LEU A 657 15.51 2.64 12.63
N ASP A 658 15.89 2.71 13.91
CA ASP A 658 15.71 1.66 14.90
C ASP A 658 14.96 2.16 16.14
N ASN A 659 14.79 1.32 17.15
CA ASN A 659 14.06 1.66 18.37
C ASN A 659 14.99 2.04 19.55
N THR A 660 16.28 2.27 19.32
CA THR A 660 17.25 2.58 20.40
C THR A 660 17.30 4.06 20.77
N SER A 661 16.74 4.95 19.94
CA SER A 661 16.91 6.41 19.99
C SER A 661 18.38 6.86 19.82
N ASN A 662 19.18 6.08 19.11
CA ASN A 662 20.57 6.44 18.80
C ASN A 662 20.61 7.53 17.72
N GLU A 663 21.35 8.62 17.96
CA GLU A 663 21.49 9.73 17.02
C GLU A 663 22.27 9.33 15.73
N ASN A 664 22.99 8.21 15.73
CA ASN A 664 23.60 7.63 14.53
C ASN A 664 22.60 6.88 13.62
N SER A 665 21.38 6.62 14.10
CA SER A 665 20.31 5.91 13.40
C SER A 665 19.18 6.86 12.95
N VAL A 666 19.50 8.09 12.58
CA VAL A 666 18.52 9.14 12.29
C VAL A 666 18.26 9.31 10.80
N LEU A 667 16.97 9.35 10.43
CA LEU A 667 16.50 10.05 9.25
C LEU A 667 16.23 11.51 9.62
N PRO A 668 16.96 12.47 9.05
CA PRO A 668 16.75 13.90 9.31
C PRO A 668 15.34 14.34 8.94
N SER A 669 14.86 15.42 9.59
CA SER A 669 13.63 16.07 9.17
C SER A 669 13.77 16.63 7.76
N TYR A 670 12.65 16.62 7.01
CA TYR A 670 12.64 17.12 5.65
C TYR A 670 11.37 17.90 5.33
N PHE A 671 11.47 18.71 4.30
CA PHE A 671 10.39 19.45 3.69
C PHE A 671 10.43 19.31 2.19
N PHE A 672 9.29 19.10 1.56
CA PHE A 672 9.15 19.18 0.12
C PHE A 672 7.88 19.94 -0.26
N SER A 673 7.83 20.43 -1.48
CA SER A 673 6.71 21.22 -1.99
C SER A 673 6.46 20.91 -3.44
N ASP A 674 5.18 20.92 -3.83
CA ASP A 674 4.75 20.62 -5.18
C ASP A 674 3.87 21.74 -5.72
N LEU A 675 4.05 22.05 -7.00
CA LEU A 675 3.21 22.96 -7.76
C LEU A 675 2.45 22.17 -8.81
N ARG A 676 1.13 22.34 -8.90
CA ARG A 676 0.30 21.70 -9.91
C ARG A 676 -0.60 22.71 -10.60
N LEU A 677 -0.68 22.58 -11.92
CA LEU A 677 -1.58 23.33 -12.78
C LEU A 677 -2.59 22.34 -13.39
N ASN A 678 -3.88 22.60 -13.21
CA ASN A 678 -4.96 21.85 -13.87
C ASN A 678 -5.70 22.78 -14.81
N TYR A 679 -5.86 22.38 -16.07
CA TYR A 679 -6.60 23.12 -17.07
C TYR A 679 -7.60 22.20 -17.77
N ASP A 680 -8.88 22.41 -17.51
CA ASP A 680 -9.98 21.66 -18.14
C ASP A 680 -10.63 22.47 -19.25
N LEU A 681 -10.58 21.93 -20.44
CA LEU A 681 -11.23 22.43 -21.65
C LEU A 681 -12.48 21.59 -21.91
N LYS A 682 -13.66 22.21 -21.89
CA LYS A 682 -14.95 21.56 -22.08
C LYS A 682 -15.46 21.79 -23.50
N ASN A 683 -16.10 20.76 -24.09
CA ASN A 683 -16.69 20.82 -25.40
C ASN A 683 -15.73 21.21 -26.56
N VAL A 684 -14.49 20.76 -26.48
CA VAL A 684 -13.55 20.90 -27.60
C VAL A 684 -13.89 19.82 -28.64
N ILE A 685 -14.56 20.19 -29.72
CA ILE A 685 -15.05 19.26 -30.77
C ILE A 685 -15.88 18.11 -30.12
N GLY A 686 -16.77 18.43 -29.16
CA GLY A 686 -17.61 17.44 -28.47
C GLY A 686 -16.89 16.65 -27.35
N GLN A 687 -15.64 16.97 -27.05
CA GLN A 687 -14.80 16.27 -26.10
C GLN A 687 -14.43 17.16 -24.89
N ASN A 688 -14.14 16.58 -23.76
CA ASN A 688 -13.53 17.30 -22.63
C ASN A 688 -12.05 16.92 -22.52
N VAL A 689 -11.16 17.91 -22.54
CA VAL A 689 -9.71 17.73 -22.47
C VAL A 689 -9.18 18.31 -21.19
N GLY A 690 -8.60 17.47 -20.34
CA GLY A 690 -7.88 17.87 -19.13
C GLY A 690 -6.38 17.88 -19.37
N LEU A 691 -5.72 18.95 -18.95
CA LEU A 691 -4.26 19.06 -18.94
C LEU A 691 -3.83 19.19 -17.48
N VAL A 692 -2.92 18.34 -17.04
CA VAL A 692 -2.33 18.39 -15.71
C VAL A 692 -0.83 18.53 -15.85
N PHE A 693 -0.26 19.59 -15.30
CA PHE A 693 1.18 19.79 -15.22
C PHE A 693 1.62 19.91 -13.76
N SER A 694 2.65 19.17 -13.37
CA SER A 694 3.20 19.25 -12.02
C SER A 694 4.71 19.46 -12.01
N ILE A 695 5.17 20.24 -11.04
CA ILE A 695 6.56 20.37 -10.61
C ILE A 695 6.61 19.79 -9.21
N ASN A 696 7.15 18.59 -9.08
CA ASN A 696 7.30 17.93 -7.80
C ASN A 696 8.64 18.34 -7.19
N ASN A 697 8.68 18.46 -5.86
CA ASN A 697 9.81 18.96 -5.09
C ASN A 697 10.33 20.30 -5.65
N LEU A 698 9.46 21.29 -5.71
CA LEU A 698 9.66 22.60 -6.35
C LEU A 698 10.98 23.28 -5.95
N PHE A 699 11.38 23.18 -4.68
CA PHE A 699 12.59 23.80 -4.15
C PHE A 699 13.84 22.93 -4.25
N ASN A 700 13.74 21.74 -4.88
CA ASN A 700 14.85 20.81 -5.10
C ASN A 700 15.52 20.35 -3.79
N ASN A 701 14.77 20.14 -2.74
CA ASN A 701 15.30 19.69 -1.47
C ASN A 701 15.76 18.23 -1.56
N GLN A 702 16.94 17.95 -1.00
CA GLN A 702 17.47 16.58 -0.92
C GLN A 702 17.02 15.95 0.40
N TYR A 703 16.36 14.78 0.33
CA TYR A 703 15.94 14.03 1.51
C TYR A 703 15.83 12.53 1.22
N SER A 704 15.84 11.72 2.27
CA SER A 704 15.50 10.30 2.23
C SER A 704 14.24 10.09 3.05
N ALA A 705 13.28 9.33 2.52
CA ALA A 705 11.99 9.08 3.19
C ALA A 705 12.00 7.75 3.97
N ASN A 706 12.96 6.89 3.70
CA ASN A 706 13.12 5.58 4.30
C ASN A 706 14.61 5.25 4.45
N GLY A 707 14.93 4.19 5.22
CA GLY A 707 16.27 3.68 5.42
C GLY A 707 16.25 2.46 6.34
N TRP A 708 17.40 1.89 6.57
CA TRP A 708 17.61 0.81 7.53
C TRP A 708 18.96 0.99 8.23
N VAL A 709 19.13 0.34 9.37
CA VAL A 709 20.39 0.35 10.14
C VAL A 709 20.57 -0.99 10.84
N TYR A 710 21.78 -1.54 10.80
CA TYR A 710 22.20 -2.71 11.55
C TYR A 710 23.48 -2.40 12.31
N ARG A 711 23.49 -2.60 13.61
CA ARG A 711 24.60 -2.24 14.50
C ARG A 711 25.34 -3.47 15.01
N TYR A 712 26.67 -3.44 15.02
CA TYR A 712 27.55 -4.52 15.45
C TYR A 712 28.84 -4.02 16.09
N ILE A 713 29.62 -4.91 16.65
CA ILE A 713 30.92 -4.67 17.28
C ILE A 713 32.00 -5.35 16.43
N SER A 714 33.08 -4.62 16.15
CA SER A 714 34.30 -5.12 15.52
C SER A 714 35.48 -4.30 16.08
N THR A 715 36.23 -4.86 17.04
CA THR A 715 37.34 -4.16 17.65
C THR A 715 38.67 -4.52 17.02
N GLY A 716 38.76 -5.71 16.43
CA GLY A 716 39.95 -6.23 15.76
C GLY A 716 40.12 -5.79 14.31
N TYR A 717 39.08 -5.26 13.69
CA TYR A 717 39.08 -4.90 12.27
C TYR A 717 38.19 -3.68 11.98
N ASP A 718 38.65 -2.77 11.11
CA ASP A 718 37.86 -1.64 10.63
C ASP A 718 37.17 -2.01 9.30
N PRO A 719 35.87 -2.25 9.27
CA PRO A 719 35.16 -2.72 8.07
C PRO A 719 34.84 -1.60 7.05
N ARG A 720 35.06 -0.32 7.37
CA ARG A 720 34.67 0.80 6.51
C ARG A 720 35.34 0.84 5.13
N PRO A 721 36.60 0.39 4.94
CA PRO A 721 37.20 0.34 3.62
C PRO A 721 36.55 -0.65 2.67
N ASP A 722 35.97 -1.74 3.20
CA ASP A 722 35.46 -2.85 2.41
C ASP A 722 33.93 -2.84 2.28
N ASP A 723 33.23 -2.09 3.15
CA ASP A 723 31.79 -2.00 3.13
C ASP A 723 31.29 -0.54 3.14
N PRO A 724 30.74 -0.04 2.02
CA PRO A 724 30.28 1.34 1.89
C PRO A 724 29.02 1.64 2.73
N TYR A 725 28.33 0.63 3.25
CA TYR A 725 27.22 0.82 4.19
C TYR A 725 27.72 1.17 5.59
N THR A 726 28.95 0.78 5.95
CA THR A 726 29.47 0.88 7.31
C THR A 726 29.93 2.28 7.69
N ARG A 727 29.51 2.71 8.90
CA ARG A 727 29.98 3.91 9.61
C ARG A 727 30.41 3.54 11.03
N SER A 728 31.38 4.28 11.59
CA SER A 728 31.85 4.07 12.96
C SER A 728 31.07 4.94 13.96
N GLU A 729 30.67 4.34 15.09
CA GLU A 729 30.13 5.05 16.27
C GLU A 729 31.22 5.30 17.34
N GLY A 730 32.46 4.82 17.12
CA GLY A 730 33.57 4.87 18.07
C GLY A 730 33.63 3.65 19.00
N GLY A 731 34.81 3.43 19.61
CA GLY A 731 35.00 2.34 20.57
C GLY A 731 34.82 0.92 20.03
N GLY A 732 35.05 0.71 18.73
CA GLY A 732 34.84 -0.58 18.07
C GLY A 732 33.36 -0.89 17.74
N VAL A 733 32.48 0.07 17.92
CA VAL A 733 31.07 -0.05 17.50
C VAL A 733 30.90 0.53 16.11
N TYR A 734 30.26 -0.23 15.24
CA TYR A 734 29.92 0.14 13.88
C TYR A 734 28.43 -0.06 13.60
N HIS A 735 27.94 0.60 12.55
CA HIS A 735 26.65 0.30 11.99
C HIS A 735 26.71 0.34 10.46
N GLN A 736 26.02 -0.58 9.83
CA GLN A 736 25.63 -0.49 8.42
C GLN A 736 24.35 0.34 8.32
N ALA A 737 24.25 1.20 7.33
CA ALA A 737 23.03 1.94 7.05
C ALA A 737 22.82 2.14 5.54
N GLY A 738 21.61 1.89 5.10
CA GLY A 738 21.13 2.16 3.74
C GLY A 738 19.99 3.17 3.76
N PHE A 739 19.96 4.05 2.76
CA PHE A 739 18.97 5.11 2.66
C PHE A 739 18.22 5.04 1.34
N PHE A 740 16.99 5.56 1.31
CA PHE A 740 16.16 5.66 0.11
C PHE A 740 15.94 7.13 -0.28
N PRO A 741 16.90 7.73 -1.04
CA PRO A 741 16.80 9.11 -1.47
C PRO A 741 15.61 9.32 -2.39
N GLN A 742 14.88 10.40 -2.15
CA GLN A 742 13.80 10.82 -3.03
C GLN A 742 14.36 11.83 -4.07
N ALA A 743 13.72 11.84 -5.24
CA ALA A 743 14.13 12.69 -6.34
C ALA A 743 14.13 14.18 -5.93
N GLY A 744 15.08 14.92 -6.45
CA GLY A 744 15.04 16.38 -6.45
C GLY A 744 13.86 16.90 -7.25
N ARG A 745 13.96 18.10 -7.82
CA ARG A 745 12.87 18.65 -8.66
C ARG A 745 12.68 17.81 -9.92
N TYR A 746 11.43 17.40 -10.18
CA TYR A 746 11.06 16.68 -11.40
C TYR A 746 9.69 17.12 -11.92
N LEU A 747 9.46 16.92 -13.20
CA LEU A 747 8.30 17.41 -13.95
C LEU A 747 7.44 16.25 -14.43
N MET A 748 6.13 16.46 -14.44
CA MET A 748 5.17 15.54 -15.08
C MET A 748 4.08 16.34 -15.81
N GLY A 749 3.68 15.86 -16.98
CA GLY A 749 2.59 16.43 -17.77
C GLY A 749 1.64 15.34 -18.24
N SER A 750 0.33 15.57 -18.10
CA SER A 750 -0.71 14.62 -18.52
C SER A 750 -1.73 15.29 -19.41
N VAL A 751 -2.19 14.55 -20.42
CA VAL A 751 -3.33 14.89 -21.27
C VAL A 751 -4.39 13.82 -21.09
N VAL A 752 -5.59 14.23 -20.71
CA VAL A 752 -6.74 13.33 -20.48
C VAL A 752 -7.89 13.77 -21.37
N VAL A 753 -8.29 12.92 -22.30
CA VAL A 753 -9.43 13.15 -23.19
C VAL A 753 -10.60 12.31 -22.72
N ARG A 754 -11.77 12.94 -22.52
CA ARG A 754 -13.02 12.29 -22.08
C ARG A 754 -14.10 12.53 -23.13
N PHE A 755 -14.74 11.45 -23.60
CA PHE A 755 -15.79 11.47 -24.61
C PHE A 755 -16.93 10.51 -24.29
#